data_fc2db2e47ce6ec88a3cc8f3005e7093e
#
_entry.id   fc2db2e47ce6ec88a3cc8f3005e7093e
#
_cell.length_a   1.000
_cell.length_b   1.000
_cell.length_c   1.000
_cell.angle_alpha   90.00
_cell.angle_beta   90.00
_cell.angle_gamma   90.00
#
_symmetry.space_group_name_H-M   'P 1'
#
loop_
_entity.id
_entity.type
_entity.pdbx_description
1 polymer ?
#
loop_
_entity_poly.entity_id
_entity_poly.type
_entity_poly.pdbx_seq_one_letter_code
_entity_poly.pdbx_strand_id
1 'polypeptide(L)'
;FTTEQLRSLMDLKYNIRSMSVIAHVDHGKSTLTDSLVAKAGIIAKKHAGEMRYTDTRADEAERGITIKSTGISMFFEYKMSDGEKAEVAKAEGRALAVTGGDETAAAAFALASSDDGPTITENSYLINLIDSPGHVDFSSEVTAALRITDGALVVVDTIEGVCVQTETVLRQAIGERVRPVLHVNKVDRALLELQLSPEDMYQCFQRSVESVNVIIATYNDELLGDCQVYPEKGSVSFGSGLHQWGFTLCKFARMYSEKFGIGYDKMMQKLWGDNYFDAKGKKWVKSDRDGQLERAFCQFIMTPICKMFAAIMEDKKLKIQKLLKAVGVTLKKEEDELVGKPLLKCVMQKWLPVGDAILEMIVVKLPSPAAAQRYRVENLYDGPLDDACANAIRTCDTSDGAPLMMYISKMVPSSDRGRFFAFGRVFSGKIATGQKVRIMGPNYIPGKKSDLWVKNIQRTLIMMGRFQEQVQDIPAGNTCGLVGVDQYLLKSGTISTHDEAHCIKTMKFSVSPVVCCAVEPKKAQDLPKLVEGLKRLAKSDPMVLCYTEESGEHIIAATGELHLEICLKDLQEDFMGTDVKVSDPVVSYRESCSANSSQTCLSKSPNKHNRLYMEAAPLSDELSDAIEAGKVSAKDDPKLRARLMADEYGWDVGDARKIWGFGPDGSGANLLYDQTKGVNYLGEIRESVVAGFQWASKSSVLCDEQMRGVSFKLLDVTLHADAIHRGMGQIMPTARRVMFASLLLAQPVLQEPLFLVDISVPQDAMGGCYG
;
A
#
# COMPACT_ATOMS: atom_id res chain seq x y z
N PHE A 1 -18.76 21.89 -0.95
CA PHE A 1 -18.96 21.45 0.44
C PHE A 1 -17.94 22.12 1.37
N THR A 2 -18.31 22.29 2.64
CA THR A 2 -17.46 22.91 3.66
C THR A 2 -16.71 21.88 4.49
N THR A 3 -15.65 22.33 5.18
CA THR A 3 -14.88 21.47 6.11
C THR A 3 -15.76 20.91 7.23
N GLU A 4 -16.75 21.69 7.71
CA GLU A 4 -17.69 21.26 8.72
C GLU A 4 -18.62 20.12 8.25
N GLN A 5 -19.06 20.19 6.99
CA GLN A 5 -19.86 19.12 6.38
C GLN A 5 -19.04 17.83 6.21
N LEU A 6 -17.78 17.93 5.79
CA LEU A 6 -16.88 16.76 5.77
C LEU A 6 -16.70 16.17 7.16
N ARG A 7 -16.50 17.03 8.18
CA ARG A 7 -16.34 16.57 9.57
C ARG A 7 -17.58 15.82 10.05
N SER A 8 -18.78 16.33 9.75
CA SER A 8 -20.05 15.70 10.14
C SER A 8 -20.25 14.34 9.45
N LEU A 9 -19.83 14.20 8.18
CA LEU A 9 -19.84 12.91 7.48
C LEU A 9 -18.90 11.88 8.09
N MET A 10 -17.79 12.31 8.68
CA MET A 10 -16.83 11.43 9.33
C MET A 10 -17.41 10.64 10.50
N ASP A 11 -18.48 11.10 11.12
CA ASP A 11 -19.16 10.37 12.20
C ASP A 11 -20.02 9.21 11.69
N LEU A 12 -20.37 9.22 10.40
CA LEU A 12 -21.18 8.19 9.76
C LEU A 12 -20.31 7.00 9.29
N LYS A 13 -19.80 6.19 10.22
CA LYS A 13 -18.83 5.10 9.93
C LYS A 13 -19.23 4.11 8.83
N TYR A 14 -20.53 3.94 8.57
CA TYR A 14 -21.05 3.08 7.52
C TYR A 14 -21.12 3.77 6.13
N ASN A 15 -21.07 5.09 6.11
CA ASN A 15 -21.08 5.89 4.90
C ASN A 15 -19.67 6.33 4.44
N ILE A 16 -18.63 5.79 5.07
CA ILE A 16 -17.25 6.04 4.71
C ILE A 16 -16.77 4.92 3.79
N ARG A 17 -15.97 5.27 2.78
CA ARG A 17 -15.21 4.35 1.94
C ARG A 17 -13.76 4.82 1.88
N SER A 18 -12.84 3.99 2.37
CA SER A 18 -11.40 4.25 2.29
C SER A 18 -10.80 3.38 1.22
N MET A 19 -10.26 3.98 0.17
CA MET A 19 -9.76 3.26 -0.98
C MET A 19 -8.44 3.80 -1.50
N SER A 20 -7.63 2.92 -2.09
CA SER A 20 -6.45 3.27 -2.88
C SER A 20 -6.69 2.99 -4.36
N VAL A 21 -6.08 3.80 -5.23
CA VAL A 21 -6.03 3.52 -6.67
C VAL A 21 -4.68 2.90 -6.98
N ILE A 22 -4.71 1.70 -7.55
CA ILE A 22 -3.53 0.91 -7.89
C ILE A 22 -3.52 0.55 -9.37
N ALA A 23 -2.39 0.70 -10.02
CA ALA A 23 -2.24 0.42 -11.44
C ALA A 23 -0.77 0.19 -11.81
N HIS A 24 -0.53 -0.45 -12.94
CA HIS A 24 0.76 -0.40 -13.61
C HIS A 24 1.06 1.02 -14.13
N VAL A 25 2.33 1.31 -14.38
CA VAL A 25 2.76 2.56 -15.02
C VAL A 25 2.00 2.75 -16.35
N ASP A 26 1.64 3.98 -16.67
CA ASP A 26 0.92 4.36 -17.88
C ASP A 26 -0.48 3.76 -18.10
N HIS A 27 -1.04 2.97 -17.19
CA HIS A 27 -2.43 2.49 -17.29
C HIS A 27 -3.50 3.58 -17.10
N GLY A 28 -3.09 4.83 -16.87
CA GLY A 28 -3.99 5.99 -16.80
C GLY A 28 -4.61 6.23 -15.44
N LYS A 29 -3.94 5.85 -14.36
CA LYS A 29 -4.36 6.01 -12.98
C LYS A 29 -4.68 7.48 -12.64
N SER A 30 -3.73 8.41 -12.83
CA SER A 30 -3.88 9.82 -12.45
C SER A 30 -4.95 10.53 -13.25
N THR A 31 -5.12 10.21 -14.56
CA THR A 31 -6.21 10.75 -15.39
C THR A 31 -7.59 10.27 -14.94
N LEU A 32 -7.67 9.03 -14.44
CA LEU A 32 -8.90 8.49 -13.88
C LEU A 32 -9.21 9.15 -12.53
N THR A 33 -8.22 9.30 -11.67
CA THR A 33 -8.36 9.98 -10.37
C THR A 33 -8.84 11.42 -10.55
N ASP A 34 -8.31 12.16 -11.53
CA ASP A 34 -8.80 13.50 -11.89
C ASP A 34 -10.29 13.52 -12.24
N SER A 35 -10.76 12.48 -12.93
CA SER A 35 -12.19 12.37 -13.28
C SER A 35 -13.07 12.17 -12.03
N LEU A 36 -12.58 11.43 -11.02
CA LEU A 36 -13.26 11.25 -9.75
C LEU A 36 -13.28 12.56 -8.94
N VAL A 37 -12.15 13.24 -8.86
CA VAL A 37 -11.98 14.52 -8.14
C VAL A 37 -12.83 15.64 -8.79
N ALA A 38 -12.94 15.63 -10.13
CA ALA A 38 -13.80 16.55 -10.86
C ALA A 38 -15.29 16.27 -10.62
N LYS A 39 -15.68 15.01 -10.48
CA LYS A 39 -17.06 14.65 -10.13
C LYS A 39 -17.41 15.08 -8.72
N ALA A 40 -16.47 15.01 -7.78
CA ALA A 40 -16.63 15.51 -6.43
C ALA A 40 -16.68 17.05 -6.34
N GLY A 41 -16.45 17.76 -7.45
CA GLY A 41 -16.54 19.22 -7.52
C GLY A 41 -15.30 19.98 -7.00
N ILE A 42 -14.19 19.29 -6.77
CA ILE A 42 -12.94 19.88 -6.30
C ILE A 42 -12.21 20.60 -7.45
N ILE A 43 -12.25 20.05 -8.66
CA ILE A 43 -11.69 20.65 -9.86
C ILE A 43 -12.76 20.85 -10.93
N ALA A 44 -12.53 21.82 -11.84
CA ALA A 44 -13.43 22.06 -12.95
C ALA A 44 -13.36 20.92 -13.97
N LYS A 45 -14.51 20.45 -14.45
CA LYS A 45 -14.63 19.33 -15.42
C LYS A 45 -13.81 19.52 -16.70
N LYS A 46 -13.55 20.78 -17.13
CA LYS A 46 -12.75 21.10 -18.32
C LYS A 46 -11.27 20.70 -18.18
N HIS A 47 -10.74 20.70 -16.95
CA HIS A 47 -9.33 20.44 -16.65
C HIS A 47 -9.09 19.00 -16.18
N ALA A 48 -10.12 18.21 -15.98
CA ALA A 48 -9.98 16.81 -15.57
C ALA A 48 -9.32 15.97 -16.67
N GLY A 49 -8.36 15.15 -16.27
CA GLY A 49 -7.55 14.33 -17.17
C GLY A 49 -6.27 15.01 -17.70
N GLU A 50 -6.14 16.32 -17.55
CA GLU A 50 -4.96 17.08 -17.96
C GLU A 50 -4.20 17.65 -16.74
N MET A 51 -4.92 17.96 -15.66
CA MET A 51 -4.39 18.70 -14.52
C MET A 51 -3.54 17.83 -13.57
N ARG A 52 -3.77 16.51 -13.57
CA ARG A 52 -3.13 15.57 -12.64
C ARG A 52 -3.10 16.14 -11.21
N TYR A 53 -4.29 16.37 -10.66
CA TYR A 53 -4.46 17.08 -9.39
C TYR A 53 -3.74 16.41 -8.20
N THR A 54 -3.63 15.09 -8.24
CA THR A 54 -2.96 14.28 -7.23
C THR A 54 -1.43 14.32 -7.35
N ASP A 55 -0.89 14.65 -8.53
CA ASP A 55 0.53 14.82 -8.75
C ASP A 55 0.92 16.23 -8.25
N THR A 56 1.38 16.29 -7.01
CA THR A 56 1.63 17.57 -6.32
C THR A 56 3.02 18.14 -6.57
N ARG A 57 3.94 17.32 -7.08
CA ARG A 57 5.34 17.66 -7.32
C ARG A 57 5.57 18.09 -8.77
N ALA A 58 6.54 18.98 -8.97
CA ALA A 58 6.91 19.43 -10.32
C ALA A 58 7.53 18.31 -11.16
N ASP A 59 8.33 17.43 -10.54
CA ASP A 59 8.96 16.27 -11.18
C ASP A 59 7.95 15.18 -11.57
N GLU A 60 6.87 15.02 -10.82
CA GLU A 60 5.75 14.13 -11.22
C GLU A 60 5.09 14.61 -12.50
N ALA A 61 4.86 15.94 -12.59
CA ALA A 61 4.26 16.53 -13.79
C ALA A 61 5.20 16.46 -15.01
N GLU A 62 6.51 16.69 -14.82
CA GLU A 62 7.51 16.65 -15.87
C GLU A 62 7.72 15.23 -16.42
N ARG A 63 7.84 14.24 -15.53
CA ARG A 63 8.07 12.83 -15.90
C ARG A 63 6.80 12.08 -16.27
N GLY A 64 5.64 12.61 -15.90
CA GLY A 64 4.36 11.97 -16.14
C GLY A 64 4.06 10.77 -15.26
N ILE A 65 4.78 10.56 -14.16
CA ILE A 65 4.62 9.46 -13.20
C ILE A 65 4.30 10.00 -11.80
N THR A 66 3.46 9.27 -11.06
CA THR A 66 3.21 9.55 -9.64
C THR A 66 4.35 8.96 -8.81
N ILE A 67 4.94 9.76 -7.92
CA ILE A 67 6.09 9.39 -7.07
C ILE A 67 5.65 9.20 -5.63
N LYS A 68 4.87 10.15 -5.08
CA LYS A 68 4.37 10.12 -3.70
C LYS A 68 2.87 9.88 -3.67
N SER A 69 2.42 9.06 -2.75
CA SER A 69 0.98 8.85 -2.55
C SER A 69 0.32 10.07 -1.92
N THR A 70 -0.85 10.46 -2.45
CA THR A 70 -1.60 11.64 -2.03
C THR A 70 -2.99 11.27 -1.60
N GLY A 71 -3.45 11.78 -0.46
CA GLY A 71 -4.79 11.52 0.08
C GLY A 71 -5.76 12.66 -0.24
N ILE A 72 -6.99 12.32 -0.59
CA ILE A 72 -8.10 13.26 -0.83
C ILE A 72 -9.37 12.71 -0.23
N SER A 73 -10.07 13.54 0.55
CA SER A 73 -11.41 13.22 1.04
C SER A 73 -12.47 13.87 0.15
N MET A 74 -13.40 13.07 -0.36
CA MET A 74 -14.41 13.49 -1.34
C MET A 74 -15.81 13.23 -0.83
N PHE A 75 -16.71 14.15 -1.13
CA PHE A 75 -18.15 13.99 -0.93
C PHE A 75 -18.80 13.41 -2.16
N PHE A 76 -19.69 12.42 -1.98
CA PHE A 76 -20.49 11.87 -3.06
C PHE A 76 -21.90 11.53 -2.57
N GLU A 77 -22.91 11.91 -3.35
CA GLU A 77 -24.30 11.60 -3.04
C GLU A 77 -24.79 10.50 -3.98
N TYR A 78 -25.30 9.41 -3.41
CA TYR A 78 -25.84 8.29 -4.18
C TYR A 78 -27.04 7.65 -3.50
N LYS A 79 -28.17 7.64 -4.20
CA LYS A 79 -29.38 6.96 -3.76
C LYS A 79 -29.37 5.50 -4.19
N MET A 80 -29.07 4.61 -3.28
CA MET A 80 -29.12 3.17 -3.53
C MET A 80 -30.54 2.68 -3.79
N SER A 81 -30.67 1.72 -4.69
CA SER A 81 -31.87 0.89 -4.81
C SER A 81 -32.07 -0.03 -3.62
N ASP A 82 -33.28 -0.54 -3.38
CA ASP A 82 -33.54 -1.44 -2.25
C ASP A 82 -32.71 -2.73 -2.31
N GLY A 83 -32.44 -3.24 -3.54
CA GLY A 83 -31.55 -4.39 -3.74
C GLY A 83 -30.10 -4.12 -3.35
N GLU A 84 -29.58 -2.96 -3.73
CA GLU A 84 -28.21 -2.53 -3.36
C GLU A 84 -28.08 -2.28 -1.85
N LYS A 85 -29.10 -1.67 -1.22
CA LYS A 85 -29.16 -1.51 0.25
C LYS A 85 -29.11 -2.86 0.96
N ALA A 86 -29.85 -3.86 0.45
CA ALA A 86 -29.86 -5.20 0.99
C ALA A 86 -28.49 -5.89 0.85
N GLU A 87 -27.83 -5.73 -0.30
CA GLU A 87 -26.49 -6.27 -0.55
C GLU A 87 -25.46 -5.65 0.40
N VAL A 88 -25.44 -4.33 0.53
CA VAL A 88 -24.52 -3.60 1.43
C VAL A 88 -24.79 -3.97 2.88
N ALA A 89 -26.05 -4.00 3.32
CA ALA A 89 -26.40 -4.36 4.70
C ALA A 89 -25.96 -5.80 5.03
N LYS A 90 -26.10 -6.74 4.10
CA LYS A 90 -25.62 -8.12 4.25
C LYS A 90 -24.09 -8.17 4.36
N ALA A 91 -23.38 -7.46 3.50
CA ALA A 91 -21.91 -7.38 3.53
C ALA A 91 -21.40 -6.76 4.84
N GLU A 92 -22.13 -5.80 5.37
CA GLU A 92 -21.82 -5.13 6.65
C GLU A 92 -22.30 -5.91 7.89
N GLY A 93 -22.98 -7.05 7.70
CA GLY A 93 -23.52 -7.85 8.81
C GLY A 93 -24.59 -7.12 9.62
N ARG A 94 -25.31 -6.16 9.00
CA ARG A 94 -26.46 -5.48 9.57
C ARG A 94 -27.73 -6.26 9.20
N ALA A 95 -28.64 -6.46 10.16
CA ALA A 95 -30.00 -6.86 9.82
C ALA A 95 -30.61 -5.77 8.95
N LEU A 96 -31.44 -6.15 7.96
CA LEU A 96 -32.32 -5.23 7.21
C LEU A 96 -33.39 -4.68 8.17
N ALA A 97 -32.97 -4.07 9.24
CA ALA A 97 -33.87 -3.41 10.15
C ALA A 97 -33.87 -1.94 9.81
N VAL A 98 -35.00 -1.59 9.25
CA VAL A 98 -35.80 -0.55 9.85
C VAL A 98 -35.07 0.80 9.94
N THR A 99 -35.48 1.68 9.08
CA THR A 99 -35.77 3.09 9.36
C THR A 99 -35.97 3.43 10.84
N GLY A 100 -34.96 3.19 11.69
CA GLY A 100 -34.92 3.48 13.10
C GLY A 100 -33.50 3.87 13.42
N GLY A 101 -33.22 5.17 13.36
CA GLY A 101 -31.89 5.74 13.41
C GLY A 101 -31.06 5.25 14.59
N ASP A 102 -29.82 4.95 14.30
CA ASP A 102 -28.73 5.16 15.25
C ASP A 102 -28.90 6.60 15.78
N GLU A 103 -29.12 6.78 17.06
CA GLU A 103 -29.33 8.12 17.64
C GLU A 103 -28.17 9.07 17.33
N THR A 104 -26.98 8.53 17.12
CA THR A 104 -25.81 9.26 16.65
C THR A 104 -25.94 9.75 15.22
N ALA A 105 -26.56 8.98 14.31
CA ALA A 105 -26.81 9.40 12.94
C ALA A 105 -27.89 10.50 12.88
N ALA A 106 -28.96 10.36 13.66
CA ALA A 106 -30.00 11.38 13.76
C ALA A 106 -29.46 12.73 14.31
N ALA A 107 -28.55 12.67 15.29
CA ALA A 107 -27.86 13.85 15.80
C ALA A 107 -26.91 14.49 14.78
N ALA A 108 -26.17 13.68 14.00
CA ALA A 108 -25.31 14.16 12.93
C ALA A 108 -26.09 14.82 11.78
N PHE A 109 -27.26 14.27 11.42
CA PHE A 109 -28.15 14.87 10.42
C PHE A 109 -28.77 16.19 10.91
N ALA A 110 -29.07 16.31 12.22
CA ALA A 110 -29.63 17.53 12.80
C ALA A 110 -28.60 18.68 12.91
N LEU A 111 -27.33 18.38 13.16
CA LEU A 111 -26.24 19.37 13.24
C LEU A 111 -25.78 19.91 11.88
N ALA A 112 -26.02 19.17 10.79
CA ALA A 112 -25.53 19.50 9.46
C ALA A 112 -26.44 20.41 8.62
N SER A 113 -27.57 20.86 9.14
CA SER A 113 -28.47 21.80 8.48
C SER A 113 -28.04 23.26 8.65
N SER A 114 -26.91 23.63 8.06
CA SER A 114 -26.52 25.03 7.86
C SER A 114 -26.97 25.52 6.47
N ASP A 115 -27.46 26.74 6.37
CA ASP A 115 -28.21 27.30 5.24
C ASP A 115 -27.45 27.44 3.89
N ASP A 116 -26.16 27.09 3.78
CA ASP A 116 -25.34 27.41 2.60
C ASP A 116 -24.60 26.23 1.92
N GLY A 117 -25.06 24.99 2.08
CA GLY A 117 -24.40 23.85 1.44
C GLY A 117 -25.33 22.65 1.18
N PRO A 118 -24.86 21.59 0.48
CA PRO A 118 -25.65 20.39 0.28
C PRO A 118 -26.00 19.77 1.64
N THR A 119 -27.29 19.53 1.86
CA THR A 119 -27.80 18.92 3.10
C THR A 119 -27.29 17.47 3.18
N ILE A 120 -26.69 17.10 4.31
CA ILE A 120 -26.27 15.72 4.55
C ILE A 120 -27.49 14.83 4.72
N THR A 121 -27.58 13.77 3.94
CA THR A 121 -28.67 12.80 3.94
C THR A 121 -28.12 11.39 4.14
N GLU A 122 -28.99 10.40 4.35
CA GLU A 122 -28.61 8.98 4.39
C GLU A 122 -27.90 8.51 3.11
N ASN A 123 -28.03 9.25 2.01
CA ASN A 123 -27.43 8.98 0.72
C ASN A 123 -26.08 9.68 0.52
N SER A 124 -25.57 10.38 1.53
CA SER A 124 -24.30 11.10 1.50
C SER A 124 -23.16 10.19 1.93
N TYR A 125 -22.12 10.09 1.13
CA TYR A 125 -20.95 9.25 1.36
C TYR A 125 -19.67 10.06 1.39
N LEU A 126 -18.77 9.68 2.29
CA LEU A 126 -17.40 10.19 2.34
C LEU A 126 -16.45 9.15 1.74
N ILE A 127 -15.72 9.55 0.72
CA ILE A 127 -14.74 8.70 0.06
C ILE A 127 -13.34 9.26 0.35
N ASN A 128 -12.57 8.52 1.14
CA ASN A 128 -11.16 8.79 1.40
C ASN A 128 -10.34 8.04 0.34
N LEU A 129 -9.92 8.77 -0.68
CA LEU A 129 -9.13 8.24 -1.79
C LEU A 129 -7.66 8.49 -1.54
N ILE A 130 -6.82 7.47 -1.76
CA ILE A 130 -5.37 7.59 -1.77
C ILE A 130 -4.87 7.20 -3.15
N ASP A 131 -4.30 8.16 -3.85
CA ASP A 131 -3.60 7.91 -5.10
C ASP A 131 -2.19 7.38 -4.80
N SER A 132 -1.78 6.28 -5.40
CA SER A 132 -0.50 5.61 -5.13
C SER A 132 0.34 5.49 -6.39
N PRO A 133 1.69 5.45 -6.30
CA PRO A 133 2.57 5.26 -7.45
C PRO A 133 2.31 3.94 -8.18
N GLY A 134 2.64 3.89 -9.49
CA GLY A 134 2.62 2.65 -10.28
C GLY A 134 3.98 2.04 -10.52
N HIS A 135 5.07 2.74 -10.22
CA HIS A 135 6.44 2.31 -10.49
C HIS A 135 6.98 1.41 -9.37
N VAL A 136 7.79 0.40 -9.73
CA VAL A 136 8.33 -0.58 -8.77
C VAL A 136 9.20 0.03 -7.69
N ASP A 137 9.98 1.06 -8.02
CA ASP A 137 10.86 1.76 -7.08
C ASP A 137 10.09 2.41 -5.92
N PHE A 138 8.80 2.69 -6.12
CA PHE A 138 7.91 3.31 -5.12
C PHE A 138 6.89 2.33 -4.52
N SER A 139 7.15 1.03 -4.59
CA SER A 139 6.26 0.00 -4.03
C SER A 139 5.98 0.17 -2.54
N SER A 140 6.88 0.79 -1.80
CA SER A 140 6.70 1.15 -0.40
C SER A 140 5.56 2.15 -0.15
N GLU A 141 5.41 3.13 -1.03
CA GLU A 141 4.30 4.09 -0.98
C GLU A 141 2.96 3.39 -1.24
N VAL A 142 2.94 2.40 -2.14
CA VAL A 142 1.76 1.57 -2.40
C VAL A 142 1.39 0.74 -1.17
N THR A 143 2.38 0.08 -0.55
CA THR A 143 2.16 -0.70 0.68
C THR A 143 1.65 0.19 1.81
N ALA A 144 2.22 1.39 1.96
CA ALA A 144 1.77 2.37 2.95
C ALA A 144 0.32 2.81 2.72
N ALA A 145 -0.10 2.99 1.46
CA ALA A 145 -1.47 3.31 1.09
C ALA A 145 -2.44 2.15 1.38
N LEU A 146 -2.08 0.92 1.02
CA LEU A 146 -2.90 -0.28 1.25
C LEU A 146 -3.11 -0.57 2.75
N ARG A 147 -2.14 -0.25 3.59
CA ARG A 147 -2.26 -0.44 5.04
C ARG A 147 -3.39 0.37 5.66
N ILE A 148 -3.62 1.58 5.18
CA ILE A 148 -4.60 2.52 5.71
C ILE A 148 -5.92 2.55 4.94
N THR A 149 -6.06 1.76 3.86
CA THR A 149 -7.29 1.66 3.06
C THR A 149 -7.97 0.29 3.22
N ASP A 150 -9.27 0.24 2.94
CA ASP A 150 -10.09 -0.98 3.05
C ASP A 150 -10.43 -1.57 1.69
N GLY A 151 -10.37 -0.76 0.64
CA GLY A 151 -10.64 -1.15 -0.73
C GLY A 151 -9.55 -0.68 -1.68
N ALA A 152 -9.46 -1.32 -2.84
CA ALA A 152 -8.54 -0.95 -3.90
C ALA A 152 -9.25 -0.92 -5.26
N LEU A 153 -9.10 0.19 -5.99
CA LEU A 153 -9.49 0.30 -7.38
C LEU A 153 -8.31 -0.11 -8.25
N VAL A 154 -8.38 -1.30 -8.82
CA VAL A 154 -7.37 -1.82 -9.74
C VAL A 154 -7.66 -1.28 -11.14
N VAL A 155 -6.71 -0.58 -11.74
CA VAL A 155 -6.85 -0.03 -13.10
C VAL A 155 -5.96 -0.80 -14.05
N VAL A 156 -6.55 -1.36 -15.09
CA VAL A 156 -5.88 -2.20 -16.11
C VAL A 156 -6.15 -1.64 -17.48
N ASP A 157 -5.14 -1.58 -18.34
CA ASP A 157 -5.29 -1.19 -19.75
C ASP A 157 -6.05 -2.27 -20.52
N THR A 158 -6.95 -1.89 -21.40
CA THR A 158 -7.75 -2.81 -22.25
C THR A 158 -6.88 -3.67 -23.15
N ILE A 159 -5.77 -3.13 -23.66
CA ILE A 159 -4.92 -3.78 -24.66
C ILE A 159 -3.79 -4.56 -24.00
N GLU A 160 -3.06 -3.91 -23.10
CA GLU A 160 -1.91 -4.49 -22.40
C GLU A 160 -2.33 -5.55 -21.38
N GLY A 161 -3.54 -5.41 -20.83
CA GLY A 161 -4.06 -6.34 -19.83
C GLY A 161 -3.34 -6.24 -18.48
N VAL A 162 -3.26 -7.36 -17.78
CA VAL A 162 -2.60 -7.45 -16.46
C VAL A 162 -1.09 -7.55 -16.66
N CYS A 163 -0.35 -6.61 -16.08
CA CYS A 163 1.11 -6.56 -16.09
C CYS A 163 1.70 -7.00 -14.74
N VAL A 164 3.00 -7.27 -14.69
CA VAL A 164 3.72 -7.77 -13.50
C VAL A 164 3.50 -6.87 -12.27
N GLN A 165 3.53 -5.55 -12.47
CA GLN A 165 3.27 -4.62 -11.35
C GLN A 165 1.85 -4.72 -10.83
N THR A 166 0.86 -4.91 -11.71
CA THR A 166 -0.54 -5.14 -11.31
C THR A 166 -0.65 -6.40 -10.46
N GLU A 167 0.03 -7.48 -10.83
CA GLU A 167 0.07 -8.72 -10.06
C GLU A 167 0.70 -8.51 -8.68
N THR A 168 1.89 -7.88 -8.63
CA THR A 168 2.61 -7.62 -7.38
C THR A 168 1.79 -6.79 -6.41
N VAL A 169 1.18 -5.70 -6.88
CA VAL A 169 0.38 -4.80 -6.05
C VAL A 169 -0.94 -5.47 -5.63
N LEU A 170 -1.55 -6.25 -6.51
CA LEU A 170 -2.77 -7.00 -6.18
C LEU A 170 -2.50 -8.06 -5.12
N ARG A 171 -1.36 -8.78 -5.21
CA ARG A 171 -0.90 -9.70 -4.17
C ARG A 171 -0.71 -9.00 -2.82
N GLN A 172 -0.09 -7.83 -2.81
CA GLN A 172 0.05 -7.01 -1.59
C GLN A 172 -1.31 -6.58 -1.03
N ALA A 173 -2.24 -6.17 -1.88
CA ALA A 173 -3.59 -5.76 -1.48
C ALA A 173 -4.35 -6.93 -0.81
N ILE A 174 -4.28 -8.13 -1.37
CA ILE A 174 -4.91 -9.32 -0.80
C ILE A 174 -4.22 -9.70 0.52
N GLY A 175 -2.89 -9.63 0.59
CA GLY A 175 -2.13 -9.88 1.82
C GLY A 175 -2.49 -8.93 2.96
N GLU A 176 -2.82 -7.67 2.65
CA GLU A 176 -3.34 -6.68 3.60
C GLU A 176 -4.87 -6.80 3.82
N ARG A 177 -5.52 -7.79 3.24
CA ARG A 177 -6.99 -8.00 3.27
C ARG A 177 -7.78 -6.79 2.77
N VAL A 178 -7.29 -6.16 1.71
CA VAL A 178 -7.96 -5.04 1.02
C VAL A 178 -8.82 -5.61 -0.12
N ARG A 179 -10.09 -5.23 -0.18
CA ARG A 179 -11.02 -5.75 -1.20
C ARG A 179 -10.83 -5.02 -2.53
N PRO A 180 -10.54 -5.74 -3.64
CA PRO A 180 -10.36 -5.12 -4.94
C PRO A 180 -11.68 -4.91 -5.69
N VAL A 181 -11.74 -3.87 -6.52
CA VAL A 181 -12.66 -3.68 -7.64
C VAL A 181 -11.85 -3.33 -8.89
N LEU A 182 -12.35 -3.62 -10.07
CA LEU A 182 -11.60 -3.49 -11.32
C LEU A 182 -12.17 -2.39 -12.21
N HIS A 183 -11.29 -1.59 -12.81
CA HIS A 183 -11.61 -0.70 -13.93
C HIS A 183 -10.72 -1.02 -15.13
N VAL A 184 -11.35 -1.39 -16.25
CA VAL A 184 -10.66 -1.60 -17.52
C VAL A 184 -10.64 -0.27 -18.26
N ASN A 185 -9.45 0.33 -18.34
CA ASN A 185 -9.23 1.68 -18.85
C ASN A 185 -8.78 1.68 -20.33
N LYS A 186 -8.73 2.86 -20.94
CA LYS A 186 -8.27 3.09 -22.31
C LYS A 186 -9.07 2.35 -23.38
N VAL A 187 -10.36 2.13 -23.17
CA VAL A 187 -11.26 1.53 -24.16
C VAL A 187 -11.34 2.37 -25.45
N ASP A 188 -11.10 3.68 -25.35
CA ASP A 188 -11.00 4.58 -26.50
C ASP A 188 -9.86 4.22 -27.46
N ARG A 189 -8.70 3.72 -26.96
CA ARG A 189 -7.63 3.21 -27.82
C ARG A 189 -8.08 2.02 -28.65
N ALA A 190 -8.79 1.07 -28.04
CA ALA A 190 -9.33 -0.09 -28.75
C ALA A 190 -10.32 0.31 -29.86
N LEU A 191 -11.12 1.36 -29.61
CA LEU A 191 -12.14 1.84 -30.55
C LEU A 191 -11.58 2.74 -31.67
N LEU A 192 -10.70 3.69 -31.35
CA LEU A 192 -10.22 4.72 -32.28
C LEU A 192 -8.92 4.35 -32.99
N GLU A 193 -7.99 3.70 -32.29
CA GLU A 193 -6.68 3.37 -32.85
C GLU A 193 -6.66 1.97 -33.48
N LEU A 194 -7.10 0.96 -32.73
CA LEU A 194 -7.08 -0.43 -33.21
C LEU A 194 -8.35 -0.84 -33.96
N GLN A 195 -9.43 -0.07 -33.84
CA GLN A 195 -10.72 -0.32 -34.51
C GLN A 195 -11.21 -1.77 -34.34
N LEU A 196 -11.08 -2.31 -33.13
CA LEU A 196 -11.49 -3.67 -32.81
C LEU A 196 -12.98 -3.88 -32.97
N SER A 197 -13.37 -5.09 -33.39
CA SER A 197 -14.78 -5.46 -33.44
C SER A 197 -15.38 -5.54 -32.02
N PRO A 198 -16.69 -5.40 -31.83
CA PRO A 198 -17.33 -5.56 -30.55
C PRO A 198 -17.00 -6.90 -29.82
N GLU A 199 -16.91 -7.99 -30.60
CA GLU A 199 -16.57 -9.31 -30.05
C GLU A 199 -15.12 -9.38 -29.62
N ASP A 200 -14.18 -8.85 -30.42
CA ASP A 200 -12.75 -8.81 -30.03
C ASP A 200 -12.54 -7.98 -28.76
N MET A 201 -13.27 -6.87 -28.61
CA MET A 201 -13.23 -6.07 -27.37
C MET A 201 -13.78 -6.86 -26.18
N TYR A 202 -14.87 -7.59 -26.35
CA TYR A 202 -15.39 -8.46 -25.29
C TYR A 202 -14.36 -9.50 -24.88
N GLN A 203 -13.66 -10.13 -25.82
CA GLN A 203 -12.60 -11.09 -25.52
C GLN A 203 -11.43 -10.45 -24.77
N CYS A 204 -11.04 -9.22 -25.11
CA CYS A 204 -10.03 -8.48 -24.37
C CYS A 204 -10.47 -8.20 -22.92
N PHE A 205 -11.72 -7.76 -22.73
CA PHE A 205 -12.27 -7.52 -21.40
C PHE A 205 -12.37 -8.80 -20.58
N GLN A 206 -12.85 -9.87 -21.16
CA GLN A 206 -12.94 -11.18 -20.50
C GLN A 206 -11.57 -11.67 -20.05
N ARG A 207 -10.58 -11.60 -20.94
CA ARG A 207 -9.19 -12.00 -20.62
C ARG A 207 -8.62 -11.18 -19.47
N SER A 208 -8.82 -9.87 -19.44
CA SER A 208 -8.36 -9.01 -18.35
C SER A 208 -9.02 -9.38 -17.01
N VAL A 209 -10.33 -9.61 -17.01
CA VAL A 209 -11.09 -10.02 -15.81
C VAL A 209 -10.63 -11.40 -15.32
N GLU A 210 -10.47 -12.37 -16.23
CA GLU A 210 -10.01 -13.72 -15.89
C GLU A 210 -8.60 -13.70 -15.32
N SER A 211 -7.67 -12.92 -15.91
CA SER A 211 -6.31 -12.79 -15.43
C SER A 211 -6.26 -12.22 -14.01
N VAL A 212 -7.04 -11.18 -13.72
CA VAL A 212 -7.16 -10.62 -12.36
C VAL A 212 -7.71 -11.67 -11.39
N ASN A 213 -8.74 -12.42 -11.79
CA ASN A 213 -9.35 -13.44 -10.94
C ASN A 213 -8.43 -14.62 -10.66
N VAL A 214 -7.57 -15.01 -11.61
CA VAL A 214 -6.55 -16.04 -11.41
C VAL A 214 -5.56 -15.60 -10.30
N ILE A 215 -5.10 -14.35 -10.34
CA ILE A 215 -4.21 -13.81 -9.32
C ILE A 215 -4.91 -13.81 -7.95
N ILE A 216 -6.15 -13.31 -7.89
CA ILE A 216 -6.93 -13.29 -6.65
C ILE A 216 -7.12 -14.71 -6.09
N ALA A 217 -7.44 -15.67 -6.94
CA ALA A 217 -7.63 -17.06 -6.52
C ALA A 217 -6.35 -17.70 -5.99
N THR A 218 -5.18 -17.35 -6.55
CA THR A 218 -3.89 -17.87 -6.13
C THR A 218 -3.50 -17.41 -4.72
N TYR A 219 -3.87 -16.19 -4.32
CA TYR A 219 -3.52 -15.58 -3.04
C TYR A 219 -4.71 -15.42 -2.08
N ASN A 220 -5.76 -16.22 -2.26
CA ASN A 220 -7.00 -16.10 -1.49
C ASN A 220 -6.79 -16.30 0.02
N ASP A 221 -7.45 -15.45 0.82
CA ASP A 221 -7.54 -15.57 2.28
C ASP A 221 -8.98 -15.96 2.66
N GLU A 222 -9.14 -17.02 3.45
CA GLU A 222 -10.46 -17.54 3.86
C GLU A 222 -11.32 -16.48 4.58
N LEU A 223 -10.69 -15.60 5.36
CA LEU A 223 -11.40 -14.56 6.13
C LEU A 223 -11.87 -13.38 5.25
N LEU A 224 -11.21 -13.14 4.12
CA LEU A 224 -11.63 -12.13 3.15
C LEU A 224 -12.84 -12.61 2.32
N GLY A 225 -13.04 -13.92 2.23
CA GLY A 225 -14.11 -14.56 1.46
C GLY A 225 -13.90 -14.42 -0.06
N ASP A 226 -14.98 -14.47 -0.83
CA ASP A 226 -14.93 -14.31 -2.29
C ASP A 226 -14.61 -12.85 -2.65
N CYS A 227 -13.37 -12.61 -3.10
CA CYS A 227 -12.86 -11.31 -3.52
C CYS A 227 -12.75 -11.18 -5.04
N GLN A 228 -13.10 -12.21 -5.78
CA GLN A 228 -13.05 -12.19 -7.24
C GLN A 228 -13.95 -11.10 -7.80
N VAL A 229 -13.52 -10.54 -8.91
CA VAL A 229 -14.24 -9.47 -9.58
C VAL A 229 -15.12 -10.03 -10.70
N TYR A 230 -16.39 -9.62 -10.72
CA TYR A 230 -17.39 -10.12 -11.65
C TYR A 230 -18.16 -8.96 -12.27
N PRO A 231 -18.14 -8.79 -13.60
CA PRO A 231 -18.95 -7.77 -14.26
C PRO A 231 -20.44 -7.91 -13.96
N GLU A 232 -20.96 -9.13 -13.93
CA GLU A 232 -22.36 -9.46 -13.63
C GLU A 232 -22.78 -9.17 -12.18
N LYS A 233 -21.80 -9.05 -11.26
CA LYS A 233 -22.05 -8.58 -9.89
C LYS A 233 -21.83 -7.08 -9.74
N GLY A 234 -21.38 -6.38 -10.79
CA GLY A 234 -21.16 -4.93 -10.78
C GLY A 234 -19.85 -4.48 -10.11
N SER A 235 -18.85 -5.37 -9.94
CA SER A 235 -17.51 -5.04 -9.38
C SER A 235 -16.47 -4.71 -10.47
N VAL A 236 -16.89 -4.63 -11.73
CA VAL A 236 -16.04 -4.27 -12.86
C VAL A 236 -16.66 -3.12 -13.64
N SER A 237 -15.86 -2.13 -13.98
CA SER A 237 -16.22 -1.00 -14.84
C SER A 237 -15.29 -0.93 -16.06
N PHE A 238 -15.80 -0.38 -17.16
CA PHE A 238 -15.10 -0.24 -18.44
C PHE A 238 -15.17 1.21 -18.90
N GLY A 239 -14.08 1.75 -19.44
CA GLY A 239 -14.13 3.14 -19.93
C GLY A 239 -12.79 3.74 -20.33
N SER A 240 -12.77 5.06 -20.37
CA SER A 240 -11.60 5.88 -20.66
C SER A 240 -11.51 7.04 -19.66
N GLY A 241 -10.44 7.05 -18.86
CA GLY A 241 -10.13 8.15 -17.96
C GLY A 241 -9.81 9.45 -18.72
N LEU A 242 -9.11 9.37 -19.85
CA LEU A 242 -8.75 10.53 -20.67
C LEU A 242 -9.97 11.24 -21.26
N HIS A 243 -10.91 10.48 -21.81
CA HIS A 243 -12.15 11.01 -22.38
C HIS A 243 -13.28 11.13 -21.34
N GLN A 244 -13.04 10.72 -20.08
CA GLN A 244 -13.95 10.85 -18.93
C GLN A 244 -15.29 10.14 -19.11
N TRP A 245 -15.31 9.01 -19.80
CA TRP A 245 -16.49 8.19 -19.94
C TRP A 245 -16.23 6.75 -19.47
N GLY A 246 -17.27 6.12 -18.97
CA GLY A 246 -17.19 4.74 -18.52
C GLY A 246 -18.54 4.23 -18.05
N PHE A 247 -18.64 2.92 -17.90
CA PHE A 247 -19.88 2.27 -17.48
C PHE A 247 -19.60 1.01 -16.67
N THR A 248 -20.57 0.66 -15.85
CA THR A 248 -20.75 -0.67 -15.29
C THR A 248 -21.96 -1.33 -15.97
N LEU A 249 -22.08 -2.65 -15.86
CA LEU A 249 -23.27 -3.33 -16.37
C LEU A 249 -24.55 -2.86 -15.67
N CYS A 250 -24.46 -2.37 -14.45
CA CYS A 250 -25.59 -1.89 -13.64
C CYS A 250 -26.46 -0.86 -14.37
N LYS A 251 -25.81 0.11 -15.02
CA LYS A 251 -26.54 1.17 -15.76
C LYS A 251 -27.39 0.60 -16.90
N PHE A 252 -26.80 -0.28 -17.71
CA PHE A 252 -27.49 -0.92 -18.82
C PHE A 252 -28.53 -1.94 -18.34
N ALA A 253 -28.23 -2.67 -17.24
CA ALA A 253 -29.17 -3.59 -16.65
C ALA A 253 -30.45 -2.88 -16.15
N ARG A 254 -30.31 -1.73 -15.47
CA ARG A 254 -31.46 -0.90 -15.04
C ARG A 254 -32.30 -0.49 -16.24
N MET A 255 -31.68 0.07 -17.30
CA MET A 255 -32.37 0.53 -18.48
C MET A 255 -33.09 -0.60 -19.24
N TYR A 256 -32.46 -1.76 -19.41
CA TYR A 256 -33.04 -2.88 -20.14
C TYR A 256 -33.99 -3.73 -19.30
N SER A 257 -33.84 -3.76 -17.96
CA SER A 257 -34.77 -4.40 -17.02
C SER A 257 -36.18 -3.80 -17.18
N GLU A 258 -36.30 -2.48 -17.19
CA GLU A 258 -37.55 -1.78 -17.41
C GLU A 258 -38.11 -2.06 -18.80
N LYS A 259 -37.26 -2.03 -19.83
CA LYS A 259 -37.68 -2.21 -21.24
C LYS A 259 -38.15 -3.62 -21.58
N PHE A 260 -37.52 -4.65 -20.97
CA PHE A 260 -37.83 -6.06 -21.24
C PHE A 260 -38.74 -6.69 -20.17
N GLY A 261 -39.02 -6.00 -19.07
CA GLY A 261 -39.78 -6.55 -17.94
C GLY A 261 -39.09 -7.72 -17.25
N ILE A 262 -37.75 -7.78 -17.29
CA ILE A 262 -36.92 -8.82 -16.66
C ILE A 262 -36.35 -8.25 -15.37
N GLY A 263 -36.35 -9.02 -14.30
CA GLY A 263 -35.75 -8.59 -13.04
C GLY A 263 -34.26 -8.21 -13.20
N TYR A 264 -33.82 -7.17 -12.47
CA TYR A 264 -32.48 -6.56 -12.53
C TYR A 264 -31.36 -7.60 -12.46
N ASP A 265 -31.37 -8.50 -11.45
CA ASP A 265 -30.32 -9.51 -11.26
C ASP A 265 -30.21 -10.48 -12.42
N LYS A 266 -31.36 -10.89 -12.98
CA LYS A 266 -31.40 -11.75 -14.17
C LYS A 266 -30.86 -11.01 -15.40
N MET A 267 -31.10 -9.70 -15.51
CA MET A 267 -30.57 -8.90 -16.59
C MET A 267 -29.06 -8.74 -16.49
N MET A 268 -28.52 -8.50 -15.28
CA MET A 268 -27.07 -8.46 -15.04
C MET A 268 -26.39 -9.75 -15.52
N GLN A 269 -26.92 -10.92 -15.15
CA GLN A 269 -26.38 -12.23 -15.58
C GLN A 269 -26.48 -12.45 -17.11
N LYS A 270 -27.50 -11.88 -17.76
CA LYS A 270 -27.69 -12.03 -19.23
C LYS A 270 -26.82 -11.11 -20.04
N LEU A 271 -26.40 -9.96 -19.49
CA LEU A 271 -25.56 -9.00 -20.19
C LEU A 271 -24.07 -9.41 -20.23
N TRP A 272 -23.64 -10.41 -19.47
CA TRP A 272 -22.26 -10.92 -19.47
C TRP A 272 -22.23 -12.43 -19.73
N GLY A 273 -21.13 -12.93 -20.28
CA GLY A 273 -20.94 -14.35 -20.60
C GLY A 273 -21.55 -14.76 -21.95
N ASP A 274 -21.71 -16.06 -22.15
CA ASP A 274 -22.24 -16.67 -23.38
C ASP A 274 -23.77 -16.60 -23.44
N ASN A 275 -24.28 -15.39 -23.52
CA ASN A 275 -25.71 -15.13 -23.66
C ASN A 275 -25.97 -14.36 -24.94
N TYR A 276 -26.97 -14.80 -25.70
CA TYR A 276 -27.35 -14.23 -26.99
C TYR A 276 -28.84 -13.93 -26.97
N PHE A 277 -29.25 -12.85 -27.65
CA PHE A 277 -30.63 -12.49 -27.74
C PHE A 277 -31.11 -12.56 -29.21
N ASP A 278 -32.01 -13.48 -29.47
CA ASP A 278 -32.68 -13.61 -30.76
C ASP A 278 -33.82 -12.59 -30.86
N ALA A 279 -33.58 -11.50 -31.61
CA ALA A 279 -34.55 -10.42 -31.79
C ALA A 279 -35.83 -10.88 -32.59
N LYS A 280 -35.70 -11.89 -33.46
CA LYS A 280 -36.80 -12.44 -34.22
C LYS A 280 -37.72 -13.31 -33.38
N GLY A 281 -37.10 -14.19 -32.54
CA GLY A 281 -37.82 -15.07 -31.65
C GLY A 281 -38.13 -14.47 -30.27
N LYS A 282 -37.63 -13.28 -29.96
CA LYS A 282 -37.71 -12.61 -28.64
C LYS A 282 -37.30 -13.53 -27.46
N LYS A 283 -36.30 -14.38 -27.70
CA LYS A 283 -35.83 -15.37 -26.73
C LYS A 283 -34.33 -15.21 -26.46
N TRP A 284 -33.95 -15.50 -25.22
CA TRP A 284 -32.55 -15.61 -24.79
C TRP A 284 -32.06 -17.03 -25.04
N VAL A 285 -30.90 -17.17 -25.69
CA VAL A 285 -30.25 -18.45 -26.00
C VAL A 285 -28.79 -18.41 -25.56
N LYS A 286 -28.19 -19.59 -25.30
CA LYS A 286 -26.80 -19.75 -24.89
C LYS A 286 -25.86 -20.13 -26.04
N SER A 287 -26.35 -20.18 -27.29
CA SER A 287 -25.56 -20.52 -28.48
C SER A 287 -25.69 -19.38 -29.49
N ASP A 288 -24.59 -19.10 -30.16
CA ASP A 288 -24.50 -18.10 -31.24
C ASP A 288 -25.14 -18.52 -32.54
N ARG A 289 -25.60 -19.80 -32.64
CA ARG A 289 -26.14 -20.41 -33.85
C ARG A 289 -25.20 -20.24 -35.06
N ASP A 290 -23.96 -20.65 -34.90
CA ASP A 290 -22.91 -20.58 -35.93
C ASP A 290 -22.65 -19.14 -36.44
N GLY A 291 -22.56 -18.19 -35.52
CA GLY A 291 -22.21 -16.79 -35.78
C GLY A 291 -23.38 -15.93 -36.28
N GLN A 292 -24.63 -16.44 -36.23
CA GLN A 292 -25.81 -15.67 -36.65
C GLN A 292 -26.33 -14.67 -35.62
N LEU A 293 -25.95 -14.85 -34.35
CA LEU A 293 -26.39 -14.02 -33.24
C LEU A 293 -25.20 -13.30 -32.62
N GLU A 294 -25.35 -12.01 -32.37
CA GLU A 294 -24.37 -11.24 -31.59
C GLU A 294 -24.53 -11.56 -30.09
N ARG A 295 -23.40 -11.59 -29.37
CA ARG A 295 -23.37 -11.70 -27.91
C ARG A 295 -24.19 -10.56 -27.31
N ALA A 296 -24.91 -10.82 -26.24
CA ALA A 296 -25.75 -9.81 -25.60
C ALA A 296 -24.97 -8.57 -25.15
N PHE A 297 -23.77 -8.75 -24.58
CA PHE A 297 -22.86 -7.65 -24.21
C PHE A 297 -22.52 -6.79 -25.46
N CYS A 298 -22.18 -7.44 -26.55
CA CYS A 298 -21.89 -6.74 -27.82
C CYS A 298 -23.13 -6.02 -28.36
N GLN A 299 -24.24 -6.73 -28.48
CA GLN A 299 -25.49 -6.21 -29.09
C GLN A 299 -26.08 -5.02 -28.32
N PHE A 300 -26.11 -5.10 -26.97
CA PHE A 300 -26.81 -4.10 -26.14
C PHE A 300 -25.91 -2.99 -25.62
N ILE A 301 -24.57 -3.23 -25.51
CA ILE A 301 -23.65 -2.27 -24.94
C ILE A 301 -22.63 -1.78 -25.96
N MET A 302 -21.81 -2.68 -26.54
CA MET A 302 -20.70 -2.25 -27.39
C MET A 302 -21.16 -1.75 -28.75
N THR A 303 -22.09 -2.40 -29.40
CA THR A 303 -22.60 -1.96 -30.73
C THR A 303 -23.22 -0.55 -30.70
N PRO A 304 -24.05 -0.16 -29.71
CA PRO A 304 -24.49 1.23 -29.55
C PRO A 304 -23.33 2.22 -29.37
N ILE A 305 -22.32 1.88 -28.57
CA ILE A 305 -21.14 2.72 -28.36
C ILE A 305 -20.34 2.85 -29.66
N CYS A 306 -20.03 1.76 -30.35
CA CYS A 306 -19.32 1.78 -31.63
C CYS A 306 -20.07 2.59 -32.69
N LYS A 307 -21.40 2.46 -32.76
CA LYS A 307 -22.23 3.26 -33.68
C LYS A 307 -22.19 4.76 -33.40
N MET A 308 -22.12 5.14 -32.10
CA MET A 308 -21.98 6.53 -31.70
C MET A 308 -20.58 7.06 -32.09
N PHE A 309 -19.51 6.31 -31.82
CA PHE A 309 -18.15 6.65 -32.22
C PHE A 309 -18.03 6.81 -33.74
N ALA A 310 -18.51 5.85 -34.53
CA ALA A 310 -18.47 5.91 -35.97
C ALA A 310 -19.28 7.09 -36.53
N ALA A 311 -20.49 7.36 -36.03
CA ALA A 311 -21.31 8.47 -36.47
C ALA A 311 -20.66 9.83 -36.23
N ILE A 312 -20.00 10.01 -35.08
CA ILE A 312 -19.33 11.27 -34.71
C ILE A 312 -18.04 11.44 -35.51
N MET A 313 -17.24 10.40 -35.67
CA MET A 313 -15.97 10.47 -36.41
C MET A 313 -16.21 10.67 -37.91
N GLU A 314 -17.33 10.16 -38.46
CA GLU A 314 -17.74 10.36 -39.85
C GLU A 314 -18.56 11.66 -40.09
N ASP A 315 -18.78 12.47 -39.06
CA ASP A 315 -19.57 13.72 -39.05
C ASP A 315 -20.97 13.60 -39.70
N LYS A 316 -21.64 12.48 -39.46
CA LYS A 316 -23.00 12.22 -39.97
C LYS A 316 -24.06 12.88 -39.08
N LYS A 317 -24.27 14.19 -39.18
CA LYS A 317 -25.13 15.00 -38.29
C LYS A 317 -26.55 14.42 -38.10
N LEU A 318 -27.22 13.94 -39.14
CA LEU A 318 -28.54 13.33 -39.02
C LEU A 318 -28.54 12.03 -38.22
N LYS A 319 -27.48 11.22 -38.34
CA LYS A 319 -27.31 10.01 -37.53
C LYS A 319 -27.02 10.36 -36.08
N ILE A 320 -26.15 11.35 -35.86
CA ILE A 320 -25.78 11.82 -34.49
C ILE A 320 -27.04 12.27 -33.76
N GLN A 321 -27.88 13.12 -34.35
CA GLN A 321 -29.12 13.61 -33.75
C GLN A 321 -30.10 12.47 -33.39
N LYS A 322 -30.25 11.47 -34.28
CA LYS A 322 -31.10 10.28 -34.00
C LYS A 322 -30.55 9.47 -32.83
N LEU A 323 -29.24 9.26 -32.79
CA LEU A 323 -28.58 8.52 -31.69
C LEU A 323 -28.68 9.28 -30.37
N LEU A 324 -28.42 10.59 -30.35
CA LEU A 324 -28.57 11.44 -29.18
C LEU A 324 -29.98 11.39 -28.58
N LYS A 325 -31.01 11.46 -29.43
CA LYS A 325 -32.40 11.29 -28.98
C LYS A 325 -32.66 9.91 -28.39
N ALA A 326 -32.10 8.85 -29.00
CA ALA A 326 -32.27 7.48 -28.50
C ALA A 326 -31.62 7.24 -27.13
N VAL A 327 -30.52 7.94 -26.84
CA VAL A 327 -29.78 7.87 -25.56
C VAL A 327 -30.23 8.94 -24.56
N GLY A 328 -31.09 9.87 -24.93
CA GLY A 328 -31.61 10.93 -24.08
C GLY A 328 -30.60 12.04 -23.75
N VAL A 329 -29.59 12.24 -24.60
CA VAL A 329 -28.56 13.29 -24.40
C VAL A 329 -28.95 14.55 -25.16
N THR A 330 -28.93 15.70 -24.48
CA THR A 330 -29.16 17.02 -25.07
C THR A 330 -27.85 17.82 -25.08
N LEU A 331 -27.49 18.36 -26.26
CA LEU A 331 -26.33 19.24 -26.43
C LEU A 331 -26.75 20.70 -26.30
N LYS A 332 -25.88 21.54 -25.79
CA LYS A 332 -26.00 23.00 -25.85
C LYS A 332 -25.60 23.48 -27.24
N LYS A 333 -26.03 24.68 -27.65
CA LYS A 333 -25.70 25.24 -28.96
C LYS A 333 -24.21 25.30 -29.26
N GLU A 334 -23.40 25.67 -28.28
CA GLU A 334 -21.93 25.74 -28.35
C GLU A 334 -21.29 24.34 -28.52
N GLU A 335 -21.90 23.31 -27.96
CA GLU A 335 -21.42 21.93 -28.04
C GLU A 335 -21.80 21.24 -29.34
N ASP A 336 -22.90 21.66 -29.98
CA ASP A 336 -23.37 21.12 -31.28
C ASP A 336 -22.48 21.61 -32.44
N GLU A 337 -21.69 22.67 -32.22
CA GLU A 337 -20.69 23.18 -33.18
C GLU A 337 -19.38 22.41 -33.17
N LEU A 338 -19.14 21.59 -32.13
CA LEU A 338 -17.92 20.77 -32.01
C LEU A 338 -17.94 19.64 -33.06
N VAL A 339 -16.76 19.27 -33.56
CA VAL A 339 -16.59 18.20 -34.55
C VAL A 339 -15.49 17.24 -34.13
N GLY A 340 -15.63 15.95 -34.42
CA GLY A 340 -14.64 14.91 -34.18
C GLY A 340 -14.45 14.59 -32.72
N LYS A 341 -13.17 14.45 -32.27
CA LYS A 341 -12.81 14.03 -30.88
C LYS A 341 -13.41 14.93 -29.79
N PRO A 342 -13.42 16.28 -29.87
CA PRO A 342 -14.07 17.14 -28.88
C PRO A 342 -15.57 16.87 -28.73
N LEU A 343 -16.31 16.69 -29.85
CA LEU A 343 -17.72 16.34 -29.81
C LEU A 343 -17.91 14.96 -29.15
N LEU A 344 -17.08 13.98 -29.52
CA LEU A 344 -17.12 12.64 -28.95
C LEU A 344 -16.94 12.67 -27.43
N LYS A 345 -15.93 13.38 -26.95
CA LYS A 345 -15.67 13.56 -25.51
C LYS A 345 -16.91 14.16 -24.81
N CYS A 346 -17.47 15.22 -25.35
CA CYS A 346 -18.65 15.88 -24.80
C CYS A 346 -19.89 14.95 -24.75
N VAL A 347 -20.19 14.25 -25.83
CA VAL A 347 -21.33 13.32 -25.92
C VAL A 347 -21.17 12.16 -24.94
N MET A 348 -19.98 11.53 -24.90
CA MET A 348 -19.73 10.38 -24.06
C MET A 348 -19.73 10.74 -22.55
N GLN A 349 -19.19 11.89 -22.17
CA GLN A 349 -19.26 12.39 -20.82
C GLN A 349 -20.69 12.63 -20.31
N LYS A 350 -21.59 13.06 -21.20
CA LYS A 350 -23.00 13.27 -20.85
C LYS A 350 -23.78 11.96 -20.79
N TRP A 351 -23.48 11.02 -21.70
CA TRP A 351 -24.16 9.74 -21.75
C TRP A 351 -23.69 8.78 -20.66
N LEU A 352 -22.37 8.60 -20.53
CA LEU A 352 -21.73 7.60 -19.67
C LEU A 352 -20.61 8.26 -18.82
N PRO A 353 -20.92 9.12 -17.86
CA PRO A 353 -19.88 9.74 -17.04
C PRO A 353 -19.14 8.70 -16.20
N VAL A 354 -17.82 8.62 -16.35
CA VAL A 354 -16.96 7.62 -15.65
C VAL A 354 -16.96 7.82 -14.15
N GLY A 355 -17.00 9.07 -13.70
CA GLY A 355 -17.02 9.39 -12.27
C GLY A 355 -18.24 8.78 -11.57
N ASP A 356 -19.43 8.89 -12.14
CA ASP A 356 -20.64 8.29 -11.58
C ASP A 356 -20.53 6.77 -11.54
N ALA A 357 -20.13 6.15 -12.64
CA ALA A 357 -20.03 4.69 -12.74
C ALA A 357 -19.06 4.10 -11.69
N ILE A 358 -17.90 4.72 -11.50
CA ILE A 358 -16.88 4.23 -10.55
C ILE A 358 -17.29 4.54 -9.11
N LEU A 359 -17.78 5.75 -8.81
CA LEU A 359 -18.17 6.11 -7.44
C LEU A 359 -19.37 5.29 -6.96
N GLU A 360 -20.36 5.02 -7.85
CA GLU A 360 -21.44 4.06 -7.55
C GLU A 360 -20.90 2.67 -7.23
N MET A 361 -19.96 2.16 -8.04
CA MET A 361 -19.31 0.87 -7.80
C MET A 361 -18.57 0.85 -6.46
N ILE A 362 -17.83 1.89 -6.13
CA ILE A 362 -17.08 2.03 -4.86
C ILE A 362 -18.05 1.99 -3.67
N VAL A 363 -19.11 2.77 -3.72
CA VAL A 363 -20.08 2.87 -2.62
C VAL A 363 -20.77 1.54 -2.35
N VAL A 364 -21.14 0.79 -3.42
CA VAL A 364 -21.89 -0.47 -3.30
C VAL A 364 -20.98 -1.66 -3.01
N LYS A 365 -19.80 -1.74 -3.62
CA LYS A 365 -18.95 -2.95 -3.59
C LYS A 365 -17.79 -2.92 -2.58
N LEU A 366 -17.27 -1.75 -2.24
CA LEU A 366 -16.24 -1.66 -1.23
C LEU A 366 -16.84 -1.64 0.19
N PRO A 367 -16.14 -2.26 1.16
CA PRO A 367 -16.61 -2.31 2.53
C PRO A 367 -16.47 -0.95 3.22
N SER A 368 -17.34 -0.69 4.21
CA SER A 368 -17.12 0.40 5.16
C SER A 368 -15.98 0.05 6.14
N PRO A 369 -15.38 1.04 6.81
CA PRO A 369 -14.39 0.79 7.87
C PRO A 369 -14.88 -0.18 8.94
N ALA A 370 -16.15 -0.06 9.34
CA ALA A 370 -16.77 -0.93 10.33
C ALA A 370 -16.87 -2.40 9.88
N ALA A 371 -17.05 -2.65 8.59
CA ALA A 371 -17.06 -4.01 8.03
C ALA A 371 -15.65 -4.55 7.84
N ALA A 372 -14.75 -3.74 7.24
CA ALA A 372 -13.40 -4.16 6.90
C ALA A 372 -12.54 -4.47 8.13
N GLN A 373 -12.60 -3.68 9.17
CA GLN A 373 -11.79 -3.86 10.37
C GLN A 373 -12.10 -5.16 11.14
N ARG A 374 -13.27 -5.77 10.94
CA ARG A 374 -13.63 -7.04 11.57
C ARG A 374 -12.69 -8.18 11.19
N TYR A 375 -12.34 -8.28 9.91
CA TYR A 375 -11.45 -9.33 9.41
C TYR A 375 -10.00 -8.88 9.28
N ARG A 376 -9.73 -7.56 9.31
CA ARG A 376 -8.37 -7.01 9.23
C ARG A 376 -7.65 -6.93 10.58
N VAL A 377 -8.35 -6.98 11.70
CA VAL A 377 -7.76 -6.77 13.04
C VAL A 377 -6.57 -7.69 13.32
N GLU A 378 -6.62 -8.93 12.88
CA GLU A 378 -5.53 -9.91 13.05
C GLU A 378 -4.24 -9.49 12.31
N ASN A 379 -4.38 -8.86 11.13
CA ASN A 379 -3.25 -8.37 10.36
C ASN A 379 -2.74 -7.02 10.86
N LEU A 380 -3.60 -6.27 11.56
CA LEU A 380 -3.29 -4.91 12.00
C LEU A 380 -2.68 -4.89 13.39
N TYR A 381 -3.23 -5.62 14.36
CA TYR A 381 -2.89 -5.49 15.76
C TYR A 381 -1.89 -6.56 16.22
N ASP A 382 -0.87 -6.14 16.98
CA ASP A 382 0.23 -7.02 17.46
C ASP A 382 -0.05 -7.60 18.85
N GLY A 383 -1.13 -7.19 19.49
CA GLY A 383 -1.53 -7.67 20.82
C GLY A 383 -2.54 -8.82 20.78
N PRO A 384 -3.01 -9.27 21.95
CA PRO A 384 -4.07 -10.25 22.07
C PRO A 384 -5.35 -9.77 21.37
N LEU A 385 -6.01 -10.67 20.64
CA LEU A 385 -7.22 -10.33 19.86
C LEU A 385 -8.49 -10.15 20.71
N ASP A 386 -8.42 -10.45 21.99
CA ASP A 386 -9.50 -10.35 22.98
C ASP A 386 -9.37 -9.14 23.91
N ASP A 387 -8.32 -8.32 23.77
CA ASP A 387 -8.14 -7.12 24.57
C ASP A 387 -9.09 -5.98 24.17
N ALA A 388 -9.14 -4.91 24.99
CA ALA A 388 -10.00 -3.77 24.76
C ALA A 388 -9.67 -3.03 23.46
N CYS A 389 -8.37 -2.92 23.13
CA CYS A 389 -7.91 -2.24 21.92
C CYS A 389 -8.27 -3.02 20.66
N ALA A 390 -8.07 -4.35 20.65
CA ALA A 390 -8.44 -5.20 19.53
C ALA A 390 -9.95 -5.17 19.27
N ASN A 391 -10.76 -5.22 20.31
CA ASN A 391 -12.22 -5.15 20.21
C ASN A 391 -12.68 -3.78 19.68
N ALA A 392 -12.07 -2.69 20.14
CA ALA A 392 -12.36 -1.34 19.65
C ALA A 392 -11.99 -1.18 18.16
N ILE A 393 -10.84 -1.72 17.72
CA ILE A 393 -10.46 -1.76 16.31
C ILE A 393 -11.48 -2.57 15.50
N ARG A 394 -11.83 -3.76 15.96
CA ARG A 394 -12.76 -4.67 15.28
C ARG A 394 -14.14 -4.05 15.03
N THR A 395 -14.64 -3.28 15.98
CA THR A 395 -15.96 -2.63 15.89
C THR A 395 -15.92 -1.25 15.28
N CYS A 396 -14.72 -0.72 14.96
CA CYS A 396 -14.54 0.68 14.56
C CYS A 396 -15.29 1.62 15.54
N ASP A 397 -14.92 1.52 16.83
CA ASP A 397 -15.62 2.20 17.89
C ASP A 397 -15.31 3.70 17.86
N THR A 398 -16.36 4.52 17.74
CA THR A 398 -16.28 5.98 17.69
C THR A 398 -16.79 6.65 18.97
N SER A 399 -17.14 5.87 20.00
CA SER A 399 -17.66 6.41 21.27
C SER A 399 -16.58 7.21 22.03
N ASP A 400 -17.01 8.15 22.86
CA ASP A 400 -16.10 9.04 23.58
C ASP A 400 -15.23 8.31 24.62
N GLY A 401 -15.63 7.12 25.07
CA GLY A 401 -14.89 6.26 25.99
C GLY A 401 -13.99 5.21 25.30
N ALA A 402 -14.01 5.10 23.98
CA ALA A 402 -13.26 4.12 23.25
C ALA A 402 -11.74 4.43 23.28
N PRO A 403 -10.86 3.42 23.42
CA PRO A 403 -9.44 3.62 23.32
C PRO A 403 -9.08 4.11 21.92
N LEU A 404 -8.27 5.18 21.83
CA LEU A 404 -7.74 5.64 20.56
C LEU A 404 -6.68 4.66 20.07
N MET A 405 -6.82 4.22 18.84
CA MET A 405 -5.79 3.47 18.10
C MET A 405 -5.64 4.08 16.71
N MET A 406 -4.49 4.70 16.46
CA MET A 406 -4.17 5.31 15.19
C MET A 406 -2.81 4.79 14.69
N TYR A 407 -2.74 4.51 13.41
CA TYR A 407 -1.50 4.13 12.75
C TYR A 407 -0.98 5.26 11.86
N ILE A 408 0.29 5.63 12.06
CA ILE A 408 1.01 6.57 11.20
C ILE A 408 1.75 5.77 10.13
N SER A 409 1.37 5.96 8.87
CA SER A 409 1.96 5.24 7.75
C SER A 409 3.17 5.95 7.14
N LYS A 410 3.16 7.28 7.12
CA LYS A 410 4.23 8.09 6.55
C LYS A 410 4.29 9.50 7.11
N MET A 411 5.43 10.17 6.86
CA MET A 411 5.62 11.58 7.14
C MET A 411 5.55 12.38 5.84
N VAL A 412 4.67 13.38 5.79
CA VAL A 412 4.49 14.26 4.63
C VAL A 412 5.18 15.59 4.92
N PRO A 413 6.11 16.05 4.07
CA PRO A 413 6.79 17.33 4.29
C PRO A 413 5.79 18.50 4.19
N SER A 414 5.91 19.45 5.11
CA SER A 414 5.14 20.70 5.08
C SER A 414 5.79 21.72 4.13
N SER A 415 5.00 22.68 3.66
CA SER A 415 5.50 23.86 2.95
C SER A 415 6.51 24.68 3.77
N ASP A 416 6.42 24.64 5.10
CA ASP A 416 7.40 25.21 6.01
C ASP A 416 8.64 24.29 6.07
N ARG A 417 9.71 24.67 5.40
CA ARG A 417 10.95 23.90 5.31
C ARG A 417 11.42 23.42 6.69
N GLY A 418 11.27 22.12 6.94
CA GLY A 418 11.78 21.45 8.13
C GLY A 418 10.75 20.80 9.07
N ARG A 419 9.45 20.92 8.81
CA ARG A 419 8.40 20.23 9.56
C ARG A 419 7.72 19.17 8.70
N PHE A 420 7.18 18.16 9.38
CA PHE A 420 6.45 17.06 8.75
C PHE A 420 5.08 16.91 9.38
N PHE A 421 4.11 16.50 8.57
CA PHE A 421 2.83 16.00 9.05
C PHE A 421 2.89 14.50 9.13
N ALA A 422 2.49 13.93 10.26
CA ALA A 422 2.32 12.49 10.39
C ALA A 422 0.98 12.10 9.78
N PHE A 423 1.01 11.40 8.64
CA PHE A 423 -0.20 10.95 7.95
C PHE A 423 -0.52 9.50 8.29
N GLY A 424 -1.78 9.24 8.61
CA GLY A 424 -2.21 7.91 8.99
C GLY A 424 -3.72 7.78 9.05
N ARG A 425 -4.18 6.70 9.72
CA ARG A 425 -5.61 6.38 9.88
C ARG A 425 -5.94 6.11 11.33
N VAL A 426 -7.10 6.61 11.75
CA VAL A 426 -7.71 6.30 13.04
C VAL A 426 -8.53 5.01 12.92
N PHE A 427 -8.15 3.96 13.65
CA PHE A 427 -8.85 2.68 13.64
C PHE A 427 -9.89 2.55 14.75
N SER A 428 -9.68 3.19 15.90
CA SER A 428 -10.66 3.26 16.99
C SER A 428 -10.55 4.56 17.77
N GLY A 429 -11.60 4.96 18.44
CA GLY A 429 -11.67 6.20 19.20
C GLY A 429 -11.76 7.45 18.35
N LYS A 430 -11.41 8.57 18.94
CA LYS A 430 -11.32 9.90 18.29
C LYS A 430 -9.99 10.53 18.65
N ILE A 431 -9.37 11.16 17.67
CA ILE A 431 -8.18 11.99 17.90
C ILE A 431 -8.55 13.46 17.82
N ALA A 432 -8.13 14.26 18.80
CA ALA A 432 -8.45 15.66 18.90
C ALA A 432 -7.22 16.54 19.12
N THR A 433 -7.32 17.79 18.70
CA THR A 433 -6.32 18.82 18.97
C THR A 433 -6.18 19.03 20.48
N GLY A 434 -4.93 19.03 20.98
CA GLY A 434 -4.64 19.19 22.42
C GLY A 434 -4.76 17.91 23.25
N GLN A 435 -5.23 16.80 22.68
CA GLN A 435 -5.37 15.52 23.37
C GLN A 435 -4.01 14.94 23.76
N LYS A 436 -3.91 14.46 25.01
CA LYS A 436 -2.74 13.75 25.51
C LYS A 436 -2.75 12.30 25.00
N VAL A 437 -1.70 11.90 24.31
CA VAL A 437 -1.59 10.58 23.68
C VAL A 437 -0.25 9.93 23.98
N ARG A 438 -0.20 8.61 23.85
CA ARG A 438 0.99 7.79 23.86
C ARG A 438 1.44 7.59 22.43
N ILE A 439 2.67 7.97 22.13
CA ILE A 439 3.29 7.77 20.83
C ILE A 439 4.24 6.58 20.97
N MET A 440 3.93 5.50 20.26
CA MET A 440 4.67 4.24 20.33
C MET A 440 5.41 4.02 19.01
N GLY A 441 6.73 3.91 19.08
CA GLY A 441 7.57 3.58 17.94
C GLY A 441 7.46 2.09 17.54
N PRO A 442 8.07 1.69 16.41
CA PRO A 442 7.97 0.33 15.89
C PRO A 442 8.60 -0.73 16.80
N ASN A 443 9.53 -0.34 17.66
CA ASN A 443 10.24 -1.24 18.57
C ASN A 443 9.69 -1.21 20.01
N TYR A 444 8.57 -0.56 20.23
CA TYR A 444 7.92 -0.50 21.54
C TYR A 444 7.45 -1.89 21.99
N ILE A 445 7.76 -2.24 23.22
CA ILE A 445 7.29 -3.46 23.89
C ILE A 445 6.46 -3.03 25.10
N PRO A 446 5.23 -3.54 25.27
CA PRO A 446 4.39 -3.23 26.43
C PRO A 446 5.10 -3.48 27.75
N GLY A 447 4.94 -2.54 28.68
CA GLY A 447 5.62 -2.58 29.99
C GLY A 447 7.03 -1.98 30.03
N LYS A 448 7.64 -1.69 28.88
CA LYS A 448 8.93 -0.98 28.81
C LYS A 448 8.72 0.49 28.45
N LYS A 449 9.62 1.36 28.92
CA LYS A 449 9.59 2.80 28.61
C LYS A 449 10.43 3.16 27.38
N SER A 450 11.06 2.19 26.75
CA SER A 450 11.83 2.39 25.53
C SER A 450 10.87 2.58 24.35
N ASP A 451 11.18 3.54 23.47
CA ASP A 451 10.42 3.87 22.27
C ASP A 451 8.95 4.29 22.54
N LEU A 452 8.74 4.94 23.69
CA LEU A 452 7.45 5.44 24.14
C LEU A 452 7.57 6.90 24.57
N TRP A 453 6.68 7.74 24.04
CA TRP A 453 6.54 9.15 24.41
C TRP A 453 5.08 9.48 24.75
N VAL A 454 4.86 10.28 25.77
CA VAL A 454 3.52 10.77 26.14
C VAL A 454 3.50 12.27 25.91
N LYS A 455 2.73 12.71 24.91
CA LYS A 455 2.70 14.10 24.45
C LYS A 455 1.30 14.53 24.03
N ASN A 456 1.10 15.83 23.90
CA ASN A 456 -0.16 16.39 23.40
C ASN A 456 -0.06 16.60 21.88
N ILE A 457 -1.17 16.31 21.18
CA ILE A 457 -1.31 16.59 19.74
C ILE A 457 -1.47 18.11 19.56
N GLN A 458 -0.65 18.70 18.70
CA GLN A 458 -0.71 20.15 18.45
C GLN A 458 -1.90 20.52 17.57
N ARG A 459 -2.05 19.84 16.42
CA ARG A 459 -3.14 20.08 15.46
C ARG A 459 -3.52 18.79 14.74
N THR A 460 -4.78 18.69 14.37
CA THR A 460 -5.34 17.65 13.53
C THR A 460 -5.76 18.24 12.18
N LEU A 461 -5.43 17.55 11.09
CA LEU A 461 -5.59 18.02 9.71
C LEU A 461 -6.31 16.98 8.87
N ILE A 462 -7.13 17.44 7.92
CA ILE A 462 -7.64 16.66 6.80
C ILE A 462 -6.76 16.95 5.58
N MET A 463 -6.33 15.92 4.88
CA MET A 463 -5.54 16.05 3.67
C MET A 463 -6.47 16.11 2.44
N MET A 464 -6.35 17.20 1.68
CA MET A 464 -7.15 17.50 0.48
C MET A 464 -6.24 17.65 -0.76
N GLY A 465 -5.40 16.65 -1.01
CA GLY A 465 -4.40 16.73 -2.07
C GLY A 465 -3.33 17.77 -1.76
N ARG A 466 -3.37 18.88 -2.48
CA ARG A 466 -2.42 20.01 -2.30
C ARG A 466 -2.70 20.87 -1.08
N PHE A 467 -3.91 20.82 -0.53
CA PHE A 467 -4.35 21.62 0.59
C PHE A 467 -4.52 20.80 1.84
N GLN A 468 -4.40 21.45 2.99
CA GLN A 468 -4.58 20.84 4.31
C GLN A 468 -5.55 21.73 5.09
N GLU A 469 -6.61 21.09 5.59
CA GLU A 469 -7.65 21.78 6.34
C GLU A 469 -7.56 21.38 7.82
N GLN A 470 -7.55 22.37 8.71
CA GLN A 470 -7.52 22.10 10.15
C GLN A 470 -8.90 21.77 10.65
N VAL A 471 -8.99 20.69 11.45
CA VAL A 471 -10.21 20.28 12.15
C VAL A 471 -9.91 20.08 13.63
N GLN A 472 -10.96 20.10 14.48
CA GLN A 472 -10.78 19.94 15.91
C GLN A 472 -10.55 18.49 16.31
N ASP A 473 -11.26 17.56 15.70
CA ASP A 473 -11.19 16.13 15.97
C ASP A 473 -11.49 15.30 14.73
N ILE A 474 -11.03 14.05 14.73
CA ILE A 474 -11.25 13.07 13.65
C ILE A 474 -11.60 11.72 14.29
N PRO A 475 -12.79 11.15 13.99
CA PRO A 475 -13.22 9.86 14.51
C PRO A 475 -12.62 8.68 13.73
N ALA A 476 -12.75 7.49 14.30
CA ALA A 476 -12.32 6.23 13.69
C ALA A 476 -12.91 6.02 12.29
N GLY A 477 -12.14 5.33 11.45
CA GLY A 477 -12.46 5.03 10.04
C GLY A 477 -11.94 6.06 9.04
N ASN A 478 -11.40 7.18 9.49
CA ASN A 478 -10.93 8.28 8.65
C ASN A 478 -9.40 8.42 8.63
N THR A 479 -8.90 9.01 7.57
CA THR A 479 -7.50 9.42 7.45
C THR A 479 -7.27 10.75 8.15
N CYS A 480 -6.10 10.93 8.71
CA CYS A 480 -5.74 12.09 9.52
C CYS A 480 -4.28 12.49 9.31
N GLY A 481 -4.03 13.78 9.27
CA GLY A 481 -2.71 14.37 9.40
C GLY A 481 -2.51 14.97 10.80
N LEU A 482 -1.35 14.75 11.41
CA LEU A 482 -1.02 15.26 12.73
C LEU A 482 0.22 16.16 12.70
N VAL A 483 0.17 17.25 13.44
CA VAL A 483 1.30 18.15 13.66
C VAL A 483 1.92 17.89 15.03
N GLY A 484 3.25 17.90 15.11
CA GLY A 484 4.01 17.81 16.36
C GLY A 484 4.40 16.39 16.77
N VAL A 485 4.13 15.39 15.94
CA VAL A 485 4.49 13.98 16.16
C VAL A 485 5.83 13.63 15.52
N ASP A 486 6.23 14.37 14.51
CA ASP A 486 7.44 14.19 13.68
C ASP A 486 8.76 14.22 14.47
N GLN A 487 8.76 14.81 15.68
CA GLN A 487 9.94 14.84 16.55
C GLN A 487 10.21 13.49 17.24
N TYR A 488 9.17 12.65 17.38
CA TYR A 488 9.21 11.40 18.16
C TYR A 488 9.26 10.17 17.28
N LEU A 489 8.61 10.21 16.12
CA LEU A 489 8.60 9.11 15.15
C LEU A 489 9.51 9.41 13.98
N LEU A 490 10.26 8.42 13.56
CA LEU A 490 11.13 8.54 12.39
C LEU A 490 10.34 8.32 11.10
N LYS A 491 9.60 7.22 10.99
CA LYS A 491 8.85 6.82 9.78
C LYS A 491 7.40 6.47 10.09
N SER A 492 7.18 5.40 10.82
CA SER A 492 5.85 4.89 11.17
C SER A 492 5.74 4.67 12.68
N GLY A 493 4.53 4.57 13.18
CA GLY A 493 4.28 4.32 14.59
C GLY A 493 2.79 4.21 14.90
N THR A 494 2.50 3.94 16.17
CA THR A 494 1.14 3.82 16.69
C THR A 494 0.88 4.90 17.72
N ILE A 495 -0.30 5.49 17.68
CA ILE A 495 -0.77 6.45 18.67
C ILE A 495 -1.96 5.85 19.40
N SER A 496 -1.93 5.88 20.73
CA SER A 496 -2.99 5.35 21.58
C SER A 496 -3.22 6.24 22.80
N THR A 497 -4.39 6.12 23.39
CA THR A 497 -4.73 6.68 24.72
C THR A 497 -4.74 5.61 25.81
N HIS A 498 -4.68 4.34 25.45
CA HIS A 498 -4.76 3.22 26.39
C HIS A 498 -3.37 2.83 26.91
N ASP A 499 -3.25 2.61 28.23
CA ASP A 499 -1.96 2.36 28.88
C ASP A 499 -1.34 0.99 28.53
N GLU A 500 -2.17 0.00 28.28
CA GLU A 500 -1.76 -1.37 27.95
C GLU A 500 -1.84 -1.67 26.44
N ALA A 501 -1.96 -0.64 25.59
CA ALA A 501 -2.05 -0.83 24.16
C ALA A 501 -0.77 -1.43 23.57
N HIS A 502 -0.92 -2.38 22.66
CA HIS A 502 0.15 -2.87 21.81
C HIS A 502 0.23 -2.04 20.52
N CYS A 503 1.35 -2.16 19.83
CA CYS A 503 1.52 -1.48 18.53
C CYS A 503 0.62 -2.10 17.46
N ILE A 504 0.30 -1.30 16.45
CA ILE A 504 -0.16 -1.82 15.17
C ILE A 504 1.06 -2.38 14.43
N LYS A 505 0.93 -3.57 13.86
CA LYS A 505 2.02 -4.28 13.18
C LYS A 505 2.67 -3.39 12.12
N THR A 506 3.99 -3.36 12.12
CA THR A 506 4.76 -2.64 11.10
C THR A 506 4.55 -3.25 9.72
N MET A 507 4.60 -2.42 8.69
CA MET A 507 4.48 -2.86 7.31
C MET A 507 5.70 -3.70 6.90
N LYS A 508 5.46 -4.76 6.14
CA LYS A 508 6.50 -5.54 5.48
C LYS A 508 6.62 -5.06 4.04
N PHE A 509 7.78 -4.54 3.69
CA PHE A 509 8.05 -4.12 2.32
C PHE A 509 8.57 -5.30 1.50
N SER A 510 8.13 -5.38 0.25
CA SER A 510 8.54 -6.44 -0.68
C SER A 510 9.92 -6.18 -1.30
N VAL A 511 10.41 -4.95 -1.23
CA VAL A 511 11.66 -4.50 -1.82
C VAL A 511 12.55 -3.92 -0.73
N SER A 512 13.86 -4.13 -0.82
CA SER A 512 14.86 -3.53 0.06
C SER A 512 15.75 -2.55 -0.72
N PRO A 513 16.35 -1.55 -0.05
CA PRO A 513 17.33 -0.68 -0.69
C PRO A 513 18.54 -1.47 -1.16
N VAL A 514 18.90 -1.37 -2.43
CA VAL A 514 20.02 -2.09 -3.04
C VAL A 514 21.00 -1.18 -3.78
N VAL A 515 20.58 0.01 -4.20
CA VAL A 515 21.43 0.98 -4.87
C VAL A 515 21.90 2.03 -3.88
N CYS A 516 23.21 2.19 -3.75
CA CYS A 516 23.83 3.10 -2.79
C CYS A 516 24.70 4.13 -3.49
N CYS A 517 24.76 5.35 -2.94
CA CYS A 517 25.75 6.33 -3.32
C CYS A 517 26.28 7.06 -2.07
N ALA A 518 27.54 7.47 -2.12
CA ALA A 518 28.10 8.35 -1.11
C ALA A 518 27.84 9.81 -1.50
N VAL A 519 27.52 10.64 -0.52
CA VAL A 519 27.24 12.07 -0.71
C VAL A 519 28.16 12.91 0.16
N GLU A 520 28.72 13.96 -0.44
CA GLU A 520 29.58 14.93 0.23
C GLU A 520 29.10 16.35 -0.05
N PRO A 521 29.22 17.29 0.92
CA PRO A 521 28.91 18.67 0.66
C PRO A 521 30.00 19.29 -0.25
N LYS A 522 29.62 20.13 -1.19
CA LYS A 522 30.59 20.87 -2.04
C LYS A 522 31.49 21.79 -1.21
N LYS A 523 31.00 22.29 -0.08
CA LYS A 523 31.71 23.13 0.88
C LYS A 523 31.69 22.49 2.24
N ALA A 524 32.82 22.40 2.91
CA ALA A 524 32.94 21.80 4.24
C ALA A 524 32.04 22.48 5.32
N GLN A 525 31.73 23.76 5.13
CA GLN A 525 30.83 24.52 6.01
C GLN A 525 29.37 24.03 5.96
N ASP A 526 28.96 23.35 4.88
CA ASP A 526 27.60 22.83 4.69
C ASP A 526 27.41 21.40 5.25
N LEU A 527 28.44 20.80 5.87
CA LEU A 527 28.35 19.46 6.48
C LEU A 527 27.22 19.35 7.52
N PRO A 528 26.98 20.32 8.42
CA PRO A 528 25.83 20.24 9.33
C PRO A 528 24.49 20.26 8.60
N LYS A 529 24.37 20.96 7.48
CA LYS A 529 23.17 21.00 6.64
C LYS A 529 22.96 19.65 5.94
N LEU A 530 24.03 19.01 5.48
CA LEU A 530 23.96 17.66 4.90
C LEU A 530 23.44 16.65 5.92
N VAL A 531 23.99 16.61 7.13
CA VAL A 531 23.56 15.70 8.19
C VAL A 531 22.09 15.92 8.55
N GLU A 532 21.66 17.18 8.66
CA GLU A 532 20.27 17.51 8.93
C GLU A 532 19.35 17.14 7.74
N GLY A 533 19.80 17.42 6.52
CA GLY A 533 19.10 17.06 5.29
C GLY A 533 18.90 15.56 5.15
N LEU A 534 19.92 14.76 5.45
CA LEU A 534 19.84 13.29 5.44
C LEU A 534 18.83 12.75 6.48
N LYS A 535 18.79 13.35 7.68
CA LYS A 535 17.78 13.00 8.68
C LYS A 535 16.36 13.30 8.21
N ARG A 536 16.17 14.42 7.52
CA ARG A 536 14.85 14.80 6.94
C ARG A 536 14.47 13.87 5.80
N LEU A 537 15.42 13.55 4.91
CA LEU A 537 15.21 12.60 3.82
C LEU A 537 14.78 11.22 4.36
N ALA A 538 15.47 10.72 5.37
CA ALA A 538 15.13 9.44 6.01
C ALA A 538 13.73 9.43 6.65
N LYS A 539 13.18 10.59 7.00
CA LYS A 539 11.79 10.71 7.49
C LYS A 539 10.77 10.77 6.36
N SER A 540 11.10 11.46 5.28
CA SER A 540 10.15 11.70 4.17
C SER A 540 9.86 10.48 3.33
N ASP A 541 10.76 9.49 3.32
CA ASP A 541 10.63 8.28 2.52
C ASP A 541 10.77 7.01 3.38
N PRO A 542 9.81 6.08 3.32
CA PRO A 542 9.83 4.88 4.15
C PRO A 542 10.98 3.92 3.81
N MET A 543 11.46 3.90 2.56
CA MET A 543 12.46 2.93 2.11
C MET A 543 13.89 3.46 2.04
N VAL A 544 14.08 4.77 2.04
CA VAL A 544 15.43 5.35 2.03
C VAL A 544 16.15 5.05 3.33
N LEU A 545 17.37 4.56 3.22
CA LEU A 545 18.29 4.42 4.34
C LEU A 545 19.41 5.45 4.19
N CYS A 546 19.57 6.29 5.21
CA CYS A 546 20.65 7.25 5.31
C CYS A 546 21.49 6.89 6.53
N TYR A 547 22.76 6.60 6.33
CA TYR A 547 23.69 6.27 7.41
C TYR A 547 25.07 6.86 7.14
N THR A 548 25.89 6.90 8.17
CA THR A 548 27.29 7.33 8.05
C THR A 548 28.15 6.11 8.32
N GLU A 549 29.07 5.81 7.42
CA GLU A 549 30.03 4.73 7.60
C GLU A 549 31.12 5.09 8.61
N GLU A 550 31.87 4.09 9.06
CA GLU A 550 33.01 4.31 9.95
C GLU A 550 34.11 5.17 9.30
N SER A 551 34.20 5.16 7.97
CA SER A 551 35.04 6.07 7.17
C SER A 551 34.65 7.55 7.27
N GLY A 552 33.47 7.85 7.79
CA GLY A 552 32.89 9.19 7.83
C GLY A 552 32.10 9.60 6.59
N GLU A 553 31.98 8.71 5.62
CA GLU A 553 31.17 8.93 4.40
C GLU A 553 29.69 8.81 4.73
N HIS A 554 28.91 9.71 4.14
CA HIS A 554 27.45 9.68 4.25
C HIS A 554 26.86 8.92 3.07
N ILE A 555 26.13 7.84 3.36
CA ILE A 555 25.55 6.96 2.35
C ILE A 555 24.04 7.15 2.27
N ILE A 556 23.53 7.19 1.04
CA ILE A 556 22.11 7.09 0.74
C ILE A 556 21.88 5.77 0.00
N ALA A 557 21.02 4.92 0.55
CA ALA A 557 20.61 3.69 -0.09
C ALA A 557 19.13 3.77 -0.49
N ALA A 558 18.82 3.43 -1.73
CA ALA A 558 17.50 3.48 -2.34
C ALA A 558 17.14 2.16 -3.03
N THR A 559 15.89 1.99 -3.39
CA THR A 559 15.36 0.76 -4.02
C THR A 559 15.76 0.58 -5.48
N GLY A 560 16.01 1.67 -6.19
CA GLY A 560 16.41 1.69 -7.60
C GLY A 560 17.05 3.01 -7.99
N GLU A 561 17.50 3.11 -9.24
CA GLU A 561 18.19 4.31 -9.75
C GLU A 561 17.25 5.54 -9.78
N LEU A 562 16.01 5.37 -10.25
CA LEU A 562 15.04 6.46 -10.29
C LEU A 562 14.71 6.95 -8.88
N HIS A 563 14.55 6.04 -7.93
CA HIS A 563 14.32 6.40 -6.53
C HIS A 563 15.51 7.18 -5.94
N LEU A 564 16.74 6.72 -6.22
CA LEU A 564 17.96 7.40 -5.78
C LEU A 564 18.07 8.82 -6.35
N GLU A 565 17.80 8.99 -7.65
CA GLU A 565 17.81 10.30 -8.32
C GLU A 565 16.84 11.28 -7.67
N ILE A 566 15.60 10.82 -7.37
CA ILE A 566 14.59 11.65 -6.71
C ILE A 566 15.00 11.99 -5.28
N CYS A 567 15.56 11.04 -4.54
CA CYS A 567 16.06 11.29 -3.18
C CYS A 567 17.22 12.31 -3.17
N LEU A 568 18.11 12.26 -4.13
CA LEU A 568 19.19 13.23 -4.28
C LEU A 568 18.65 14.62 -4.63
N LYS A 569 17.64 14.69 -5.50
CA LYS A 569 16.97 15.95 -5.83
C LYS A 569 16.27 16.55 -4.62
N ASP A 570 15.50 15.75 -3.87
CA ASP A 570 14.85 16.17 -2.64
C ASP A 570 15.86 16.68 -1.61
N LEU A 571 16.99 15.96 -1.46
CA LEU A 571 18.06 16.39 -0.55
C LEU A 571 18.62 17.75 -0.92
N GLN A 572 18.90 17.99 -2.21
CA GLN A 572 19.53 19.22 -2.69
C GLN A 572 18.55 20.41 -2.69
N GLU A 573 17.34 20.23 -3.21
CA GLU A 573 16.38 21.31 -3.42
C GLU A 573 15.55 21.61 -2.17
N ASP A 574 14.99 20.57 -1.51
CA ASP A 574 14.02 20.74 -0.43
C ASP A 574 14.67 20.78 0.97
N PHE A 575 15.69 19.93 1.22
CA PHE A 575 16.20 19.76 2.57
C PHE A 575 17.49 20.51 2.88
N MET A 576 18.37 20.67 1.89
CA MET A 576 19.63 21.39 2.08
C MET A 576 19.63 22.81 1.47
N GLY A 577 19.02 22.97 0.30
CA GLY A 577 19.11 24.18 -0.52
C GLY A 577 20.50 24.44 -1.11
N THR A 578 21.35 23.40 -1.18
CA THR A 578 22.72 23.47 -1.74
C THR A 578 23.05 22.17 -2.45
N ASP A 579 23.87 22.25 -3.50
CA ASP A 579 24.32 21.06 -4.23
C ASP A 579 25.27 20.19 -3.41
N VAL A 580 25.22 18.89 -3.66
CA VAL A 580 26.14 17.90 -3.11
C VAL A 580 27.01 17.28 -4.21
N LYS A 581 28.14 16.73 -3.82
CA LYS A 581 28.89 15.79 -4.67
C LYS A 581 28.35 14.39 -4.42
N VAL A 582 28.15 13.67 -5.48
CA VAL A 582 27.59 12.30 -5.44
C VAL A 582 28.59 11.37 -6.12
N SER A 583 28.86 10.22 -5.50
CA SER A 583 29.59 9.13 -6.12
C SER A 583 28.71 8.41 -7.15
N ASP A 584 29.33 7.63 -8.04
CA ASP A 584 28.56 6.73 -8.92
C ASP A 584 27.74 5.75 -8.07
N PRO A 585 26.52 5.39 -8.51
CA PRO A 585 25.70 4.41 -7.82
C PRO A 585 26.41 3.07 -7.75
N VAL A 586 26.41 2.47 -6.56
CA VAL A 586 26.97 1.14 -6.34
C VAL A 586 25.92 0.23 -5.74
N VAL A 587 26.06 -1.06 -5.99
CA VAL A 587 25.16 -2.08 -5.45
C VAL A 587 25.86 -2.76 -4.28
N SER A 588 25.20 -2.83 -3.12
CA SER A 588 25.76 -3.42 -1.92
C SER A 588 25.90 -4.93 -2.04
N TYR A 589 27.05 -5.46 -1.68
CA TYR A 589 27.27 -6.89 -1.50
C TYR A 589 26.82 -7.36 -0.12
N ARG A 590 26.81 -8.68 0.09
CA ARG A 590 26.69 -9.30 1.39
C ARG A 590 27.84 -10.28 1.59
N GLU A 591 28.32 -10.38 2.82
CA GLU A 591 29.34 -11.36 3.19
C GLU A 591 28.70 -12.57 3.87
N SER A 592 29.13 -13.76 3.46
CA SER A 592 28.63 -15.03 3.99
C SER A 592 29.77 -16.04 4.11
N CYS A 593 29.46 -17.26 4.49
CA CYS A 593 30.38 -18.40 4.46
C CYS A 593 29.75 -19.60 3.75
N SER A 594 30.61 -20.41 3.16
CA SER A 594 30.20 -21.63 2.43
C SER A 594 30.42 -22.92 3.21
N ALA A 595 31.22 -22.89 4.26
CA ALA A 595 31.55 -24.05 5.08
C ALA A 595 31.57 -23.70 6.58
N ASN A 596 31.62 -24.70 7.42
CA ASN A 596 31.91 -24.51 8.85
C ASN A 596 33.36 -24.08 9.05
N SER A 597 33.63 -23.33 10.12
CA SER A 597 35.01 -23.00 10.51
C SER A 597 35.86 -24.29 10.60
N SER A 598 37.02 -24.27 9.99
CA SER A 598 37.93 -25.43 9.96
C SER A 598 38.44 -25.82 11.33
N GLN A 599 38.45 -24.89 12.29
CA GLN A 599 38.84 -25.08 13.69
C GLN A 599 38.16 -24.05 14.58
N THR A 600 38.05 -24.36 15.88
CA THR A 600 37.56 -23.44 16.90
C THR A 600 38.47 -22.25 17.04
N CYS A 601 37.94 -21.04 16.93
CA CYS A 601 38.69 -19.80 17.04
C CYS A 601 38.70 -19.30 18.49
N LEU A 602 39.85 -18.81 18.94
CA LEU A 602 40.06 -18.22 20.24
C LEU A 602 40.43 -16.73 20.12
N SER A 603 39.75 -15.88 20.86
CA SER A 603 40.20 -14.50 21.07
C SER A 603 40.33 -14.17 22.55
N LYS A 604 41.39 -13.43 22.88
CA LYS A 604 41.66 -12.94 24.23
C LYS A 604 41.24 -11.48 24.35
N SER A 605 40.68 -11.11 25.50
CA SER A 605 40.35 -9.71 25.78
C SER A 605 41.64 -8.83 25.84
N PRO A 606 41.54 -7.51 25.61
CA PRO A 606 42.70 -6.61 25.69
C PRO A 606 43.47 -6.71 26.98
N ASN A 607 42.80 -6.93 28.12
CA ASN A 607 43.44 -7.18 29.43
C ASN A 607 44.00 -8.60 29.59
N LYS A 608 43.83 -9.50 28.58
CA LYS A 608 44.29 -10.89 28.55
C LYS A 608 43.65 -11.85 29.58
N HIS A 609 42.66 -11.39 30.34
CA HIS A 609 42.01 -12.18 31.40
C HIS A 609 40.86 -13.04 30.89
N ASN A 610 40.17 -12.61 29.81
CA ASN A 610 39.03 -13.33 29.28
C ASN A 610 39.35 -13.97 27.93
N ARG A 611 38.69 -15.09 27.64
CA ARG A 611 38.85 -15.84 26.36
C ARG A 611 37.48 -16.26 25.88
N LEU A 612 37.20 -16.04 24.58
CA LEU A 612 36.00 -16.48 23.89
C LEU A 612 36.38 -17.49 22.80
N TYR A 613 35.65 -18.60 22.74
CA TYR A 613 35.81 -19.66 21.75
C TYR A 613 34.59 -19.74 20.90
N MET A 614 34.72 -19.55 19.60
CA MET A 614 33.61 -19.54 18.66
C MET A 614 33.93 -20.29 17.34
N GLU A 615 32.87 -20.71 16.67
CA GLU A 615 32.86 -21.22 15.31
C GLU A 615 31.76 -20.53 14.52
N ALA A 616 31.98 -20.35 13.24
CA ALA A 616 30.98 -19.91 12.26
C ALA A 616 30.51 -21.07 11.38
N ALA A 617 29.26 -21.04 11.00
CA ALA A 617 28.66 -22.00 10.10
C ALA A 617 27.64 -21.32 9.17
N PRO A 618 27.45 -21.78 7.93
CA PRO A 618 26.42 -21.25 7.05
C PRO A 618 25.03 -21.61 7.56
N LEU A 619 24.08 -20.71 7.35
CA LEU A 619 22.64 -20.99 7.48
C LEU A 619 22.12 -21.49 6.13
N SER A 620 21.05 -22.29 6.14
CA SER A 620 20.35 -22.62 4.89
C SER A 620 19.70 -21.37 4.29
N ASP A 621 19.63 -21.30 2.96
CA ASP A 621 18.98 -20.20 2.26
C ASP A 621 17.50 -20.07 2.66
N GLU A 622 16.81 -21.21 2.80
CA GLU A 622 15.41 -21.27 3.25
C GLU A 622 15.18 -20.63 4.63
N LEU A 623 16.07 -20.88 5.59
CA LEU A 623 16.00 -20.27 6.91
C LEU A 623 16.34 -18.78 6.86
N SER A 624 17.33 -18.39 6.07
CA SER A 624 17.72 -17.00 5.87
C SER A 624 16.58 -16.19 5.27
N ASP A 625 15.92 -16.72 4.25
CA ASP A 625 14.74 -16.12 3.62
C ASP A 625 13.54 -16.05 4.59
N ALA A 626 13.35 -17.07 5.42
CA ALA A 626 12.30 -17.09 6.43
C ALA A 626 12.51 -16.02 7.52
N ILE A 627 13.77 -15.77 7.90
CA ILE A 627 14.11 -14.71 8.87
C ILE A 627 13.86 -13.33 8.22
N GLU A 628 14.31 -13.12 6.99
CA GLU A 628 14.09 -11.88 6.25
C GLU A 628 12.60 -11.62 5.99
N ALA A 629 11.84 -12.65 5.67
CA ALA A 629 10.37 -12.59 5.54
C ALA A 629 9.65 -12.39 6.88
N GLY A 630 10.38 -12.51 8.01
CA GLY A 630 9.83 -12.36 9.35
C GLY A 630 8.93 -13.52 9.80
N LYS A 631 9.03 -14.70 9.16
CA LYS A 631 8.40 -15.95 9.63
C LYS A 631 9.06 -16.44 10.91
N VAL A 632 10.38 -16.21 11.03
CA VAL A 632 11.19 -16.48 12.22
C VAL A 632 11.74 -15.15 12.72
N SER A 633 11.33 -14.73 13.90
CA SER A 633 11.67 -13.40 14.45
C SER A 633 12.25 -13.49 15.86
N ALA A 634 13.05 -12.49 16.22
CA ALA A 634 13.53 -12.32 17.59
C ALA A 634 12.39 -12.05 18.58
N LYS A 635 11.23 -11.54 18.11
CA LYS A 635 10.07 -11.20 18.92
C LYS A 635 9.19 -12.41 19.25
N ASP A 636 9.35 -13.51 18.53
CA ASP A 636 8.55 -14.72 18.72
C ASP A 636 8.87 -15.39 20.08
N ASP A 637 7.88 -16.11 20.63
CA ASP A 637 8.12 -16.92 21.84
C ASP A 637 9.24 -17.93 21.56
N PRO A 638 10.30 -17.96 22.39
CA PRO A 638 11.45 -18.83 22.18
C PRO A 638 11.12 -20.31 22.02
N LYS A 639 10.04 -20.79 22.66
CA LYS A 639 9.62 -22.18 22.58
C LYS A 639 8.93 -22.51 21.27
N LEU A 640 8.06 -21.60 20.80
CA LEU A 640 7.35 -21.75 19.52
C LEU A 640 8.34 -21.61 18.37
N ARG A 641 9.19 -20.60 18.40
CA ARG A 641 10.25 -20.38 17.42
C ARG A 641 11.18 -21.60 17.31
N ALA A 642 11.60 -22.17 18.44
CA ALA A 642 12.48 -23.34 18.44
C ALA A 642 11.83 -24.56 17.79
N ARG A 643 10.52 -24.76 18.01
CA ARG A 643 9.76 -25.83 17.33
C ARG A 643 9.67 -25.59 15.84
N LEU A 644 9.30 -24.38 15.43
CA LEU A 644 9.20 -24.00 14.01
C LEU A 644 10.55 -24.21 13.28
N MET A 645 11.67 -23.78 13.92
CA MET A 645 13.00 -23.96 13.35
C MET A 645 13.41 -25.45 13.27
N ALA A 646 12.96 -26.27 14.20
CA ALA A 646 13.24 -27.71 14.16
C ALA A 646 12.37 -28.42 13.12
N ASP A 647 11.09 -28.13 13.08
CA ASP A 647 10.09 -28.84 12.23
C ASP A 647 10.25 -28.48 10.75
N GLU A 648 10.49 -27.19 10.44
CA GLU A 648 10.57 -26.73 9.05
C GLU A 648 12.01 -26.63 8.50
N TYR A 649 13.00 -26.30 9.35
CA TYR A 649 14.37 -26.03 8.90
C TYR A 649 15.43 -26.98 9.47
N GLY A 650 15.02 -28.05 10.18
CA GLY A 650 15.91 -29.10 10.63
C GLY A 650 16.93 -28.70 11.73
N TRP A 651 16.64 -27.62 12.48
CA TRP A 651 17.50 -27.16 13.57
C TRP A 651 17.31 -28.02 14.83
N ASP A 652 18.39 -28.12 15.64
CA ASP A 652 18.26 -28.71 16.98
C ASP A 652 17.41 -27.82 17.89
N VAL A 653 16.42 -28.40 18.56
CA VAL A 653 15.50 -27.67 19.44
C VAL A 653 16.24 -27.01 20.61
N GLY A 654 17.31 -27.67 21.11
CA GLY A 654 18.13 -27.17 22.19
C GLY A 654 18.92 -25.91 21.81
N ASP A 655 19.50 -25.93 20.61
CA ASP A 655 20.26 -24.80 20.07
C ASP A 655 19.34 -23.64 19.69
N ALA A 656 18.21 -23.93 19.08
CA ALA A 656 17.22 -22.91 18.71
C ALA A 656 16.62 -22.16 19.93
N ARG A 657 16.52 -22.82 21.10
CA ARG A 657 16.12 -22.17 22.36
C ARG A 657 17.19 -21.25 22.94
N LYS A 658 18.45 -21.50 22.62
CA LYS A 658 19.60 -20.77 23.15
C LYS A 658 20.11 -19.67 22.21
N ILE A 659 19.31 -19.26 21.22
CA ILE A 659 19.62 -18.13 20.38
C ILE A 659 19.63 -16.86 21.24
N TRP A 660 20.73 -16.14 21.21
CA TRP A 660 20.92 -14.88 21.93
C TRP A 660 20.50 -13.67 21.11
N GLY A 661 20.66 -13.72 19.80
CA GLY A 661 20.29 -12.62 18.94
C GLY A 661 20.29 -12.94 17.46
N PHE A 662 19.60 -12.09 16.72
CA PHE A 662 19.58 -12.00 15.28
C PHE A 662 20.35 -10.74 14.87
N GLY A 663 21.07 -10.75 13.78
CA GLY A 663 21.87 -9.61 13.33
C GLY A 663 21.90 -9.45 11.82
N PRO A 664 22.17 -8.25 11.31
CA PRO A 664 22.30 -6.99 12.02
C PRO A 664 20.97 -6.40 12.55
N ASP A 665 21.08 -5.39 13.40
CA ASP A 665 19.96 -4.59 13.92
C ASP A 665 18.82 -5.39 14.61
N GLY A 666 19.14 -6.59 15.12
CA GLY A 666 18.20 -7.45 15.85
C GLY A 666 17.20 -8.21 15.00
N SER A 667 17.22 -8.07 13.67
CA SER A 667 16.27 -8.70 12.74
C SER A 667 16.90 -9.34 11.51
N GLY A 668 18.18 -9.14 11.27
CA GLY A 668 18.89 -9.68 10.10
C GLY A 668 19.06 -11.20 10.14
N ALA A 669 19.38 -11.76 8.98
CA ALA A 669 19.45 -13.21 8.73
C ALA A 669 20.77 -13.85 9.23
N ASN A 670 21.29 -13.41 10.36
CA ASN A 670 22.42 -14.05 11.02
C ASN A 670 22.05 -14.41 12.46
N LEU A 671 22.62 -15.47 12.98
CA LEU A 671 22.29 -16.00 14.30
C LEU A 671 23.53 -16.08 15.21
N LEU A 672 23.32 -15.74 16.48
CA LEU A 672 24.26 -16.03 17.55
C LEU A 672 23.57 -16.91 18.58
N TYR A 673 24.15 -18.06 18.90
CA TYR A 673 23.61 -18.97 19.88
C TYR A 673 24.66 -19.59 20.79
N ASP A 674 24.21 -20.01 21.96
CA ASP A 674 25.06 -20.51 23.06
C ASP A 674 25.07 -22.04 23.08
N GLN A 675 26.26 -22.62 22.98
CA GLN A 675 26.52 -24.05 23.17
C GLN A 675 27.44 -24.31 24.38
N THR A 676 27.71 -23.31 25.21
CA THR A 676 28.59 -23.47 26.37
C THR A 676 27.99 -24.42 27.41
N LYS A 677 28.87 -25.07 28.15
CA LYS A 677 28.49 -25.96 29.26
C LYS A 677 29.20 -25.54 30.55
N GLY A 678 28.40 -25.19 31.56
CA GLY A 678 28.91 -24.93 32.91
C GLY A 678 29.81 -23.71 33.10
N VAL A 679 29.61 -22.67 32.28
CA VAL A 679 30.39 -21.41 32.39
C VAL A 679 29.80 -20.50 33.47
N ASN A 680 30.59 -20.07 34.41
CA ASN A 680 30.20 -19.09 35.44
C ASN A 680 30.19 -17.68 34.85
N TYR A 681 29.28 -16.82 35.34
CA TYR A 681 29.12 -15.41 34.94
C TYR A 681 28.73 -15.16 33.46
N LEU A 682 28.31 -16.19 32.73
CA LEU A 682 27.94 -16.09 31.32
C LEU A 682 26.83 -15.05 31.08
N GLY A 683 25.83 -14.99 31.97
CA GLY A 683 24.73 -14.02 31.87
C GLY A 683 25.17 -12.56 31.92
N GLU A 684 26.28 -12.25 32.63
CA GLU A 684 26.78 -10.88 32.75
C GLU A 684 27.46 -10.37 31.48
N ILE A 685 28.02 -11.26 30.66
CA ILE A 685 28.69 -10.91 29.41
C ILE A 685 27.78 -11.01 28.20
N ARG A 686 26.59 -11.59 28.35
CA ARG A 686 25.67 -11.85 27.23
C ARG A 686 25.41 -10.61 26.38
N GLU A 687 25.03 -9.50 27.01
CA GLU A 687 24.72 -8.24 26.31
C GLU A 687 25.97 -7.69 25.57
N SER A 688 27.15 -7.85 26.14
CA SER A 688 28.40 -7.42 25.53
C SER A 688 28.80 -8.26 24.34
N VAL A 689 28.52 -9.57 24.37
CA VAL A 689 28.74 -10.48 23.21
C VAL A 689 27.72 -10.21 22.12
N VAL A 690 26.46 -9.99 22.48
CA VAL A 690 25.41 -9.61 21.50
C VAL A 690 25.74 -8.28 20.83
N ALA A 691 26.21 -7.28 21.58
CA ALA A 691 26.63 -6.01 20.99
C ALA A 691 27.82 -6.18 20.01
N GLY A 692 28.79 -7.04 20.37
CA GLY A 692 29.87 -7.40 19.47
C GLY A 692 29.39 -8.13 18.21
N PHE A 693 28.39 -8.97 18.33
CA PHE A 693 27.73 -9.65 17.22
C PHE A 693 26.99 -8.68 16.30
N GLN A 694 26.20 -7.75 16.85
CA GLN A 694 25.53 -6.71 16.06
C GLN A 694 26.53 -5.88 15.27
N TRP A 695 27.64 -5.51 15.89
CA TRP A 695 28.70 -4.78 15.23
C TRP A 695 29.39 -5.61 14.13
N ALA A 696 29.73 -6.87 14.41
CA ALA A 696 30.36 -7.76 13.43
C ALA A 696 29.45 -8.05 12.23
N SER A 697 28.16 -8.28 12.46
CA SER A 697 27.19 -8.58 11.39
C SER A 697 26.86 -7.38 10.52
N LYS A 698 27.02 -6.15 11.04
CA LYS A 698 26.79 -4.91 10.30
C LYS A 698 27.97 -4.52 9.40
N SER A 699 29.18 -4.76 9.85
CA SER A 699 30.43 -4.47 9.13
C SER A 699 31.34 -5.69 9.26
N SER A 700 31.39 -6.50 8.21
CA SER A 700 32.09 -7.77 8.17
C SER A 700 33.57 -7.63 7.80
N VAL A 701 34.27 -8.72 7.62
CA VAL A 701 35.74 -8.75 7.61
C VAL A 701 36.37 -8.64 6.23
N LEU A 702 35.63 -8.92 5.13
CA LEU A 702 36.20 -8.93 3.78
C LEU A 702 36.22 -7.52 3.16
N CYS A 703 35.08 -6.86 3.16
CA CYS A 703 34.89 -5.57 2.50
C CYS A 703 33.94 -4.61 3.27
N ASP A 704 33.82 -4.81 4.59
CA ASP A 704 32.96 -4.02 5.49
C ASP A 704 31.45 -4.05 5.12
N GLU A 705 31.04 -5.02 4.32
CA GLU A 705 29.62 -5.22 3.98
C GLU A 705 28.88 -6.03 5.06
N GLN A 706 27.56 -5.96 5.04
CA GLN A 706 26.74 -6.69 6.02
C GLN A 706 26.81 -8.20 5.78
N MET A 707 26.82 -8.97 6.87
CA MET A 707 26.71 -10.41 6.82
C MET A 707 25.28 -10.87 6.49
N ARG A 708 25.17 -11.99 5.78
CA ARG A 708 23.92 -12.70 5.51
C ARG A 708 24.13 -14.20 5.53
N GLY A 709 23.26 -14.91 6.24
CA GLY A 709 23.27 -16.37 6.24
C GLY A 709 24.41 -17.00 7.04
N VAL A 710 24.85 -16.35 8.13
CA VAL A 710 25.92 -16.86 9.01
C VAL A 710 25.38 -17.12 10.40
N SER A 711 25.75 -18.25 10.97
CA SER A 711 25.50 -18.56 12.40
C SER A 711 26.82 -18.65 13.16
N PHE A 712 26.85 -18.02 14.33
CA PHE A 712 27.99 -18.09 15.26
C PHE A 712 27.62 -18.92 16.48
N LYS A 713 28.48 -19.89 16.78
CA LYS A 713 28.36 -20.78 17.94
C LYS A 713 29.35 -20.35 19.01
N LEU A 714 28.83 -19.94 20.18
CA LEU A 714 29.66 -19.74 21.34
C LEU A 714 29.90 -21.08 22.05
N LEU A 715 31.09 -21.64 21.90
CA LEU A 715 31.41 -22.99 22.38
C LEU A 715 31.88 -23.02 23.83
N ASP A 716 32.78 -22.09 24.19
CA ASP A 716 33.32 -21.99 25.57
C ASP A 716 33.77 -20.57 25.86
N VAL A 717 33.79 -20.24 27.14
CA VAL A 717 34.22 -18.92 27.63
C VAL A 717 35.03 -19.09 28.92
N THR A 718 36.18 -18.46 28.97
CA THR A 718 36.95 -18.33 30.20
C THR A 718 36.88 -16.88 30.69
N LEU A 719 36.34 -16.65 31.88
CA LEU A 719 36.14 -15.32 32.45
C LEU A 719 36.93 -15.13 33.73
N HIS A 720 37.41 -13.93 33.96
CA HIS A 720 38.00 -13.54 35.23
C HIS A 720 36.93 -13.46 36.33
N ALA A 721 37.23 -13.88 37.53
CA ALA A 721 36.25 -13.89 38.62
C ALA A 721 35.80 -12.49 39.07
N ASP A 722 36.64 -11.48 38.89
CA ASP A 722 36.33 -10.09 39.23
C ASP A 722 35.62 -9.39 38.05
N ALA A 723 34.46 -8.76 38.34
CA ALA A 723 33.62 -8.08 37.38
C ALA A 723 34.32 -6.91 36.65
N ILE A 724 35.26 -6.24 37.30
CA ILE A 724 36.02 -5.12 36.72
C ILE A 724 36.75 -5.56 35.43
N HIS A 725 37.25 -6.79 35.41
CA HIS A 725 38.02 -7.31 34.28
C HIS A 725 37.18 -7.88 33.14
N ARG A 726 35.84 -8.02 33.27
CA ARG A 726 34.93 -8.53 32.24
C ARG A 726 33.90 -7.52 31.76
N GLY A 727 34.21 -6.22 31.87
CA GLY A 727 33.35 -5.15 31.40
C GLY A 727 33.17 -5.14 29.89
N MET A 728 32.15 -4.41 29.41
CA MET A 728 31.76 -4.32 27.99
C MET A 728 32.94 -3.94 27.08
N GLY A 729 33.80 -2.98 27.50
CA GLY A 729 34.99 -2.56 26.74
C GLY A 729 36.03 -3.66 26.54
N GLN A 730 35.97 -4.76 27.35
CA GLN A 730 36.86 -5.91 27.19
C GLN A 730 36.21 -7.01 26.34
N ILE A 731 34.92 -7.26 26.51
CA ILE A 731 34.22 -8.40 25.90
C ILE A 731 33.75 -8.09 24.48
N MET A 732 33.18 -6.92 24.23
CA MET A 732 32.61 -6.57 22.91
C MET A 732 33.64 -6.63 21.77
N PRO A 733 34.86 -5.99 21.88
CA PRO A 733 35.85 -6.07 20.81
C PRO A 733 36.46 -7.48 20.70
N THR A 734 36.46 -8.25 21.78
CA THR A 734 36.94 -9.65 21.78
C THR A 734 35.95 -10.54 21.03
N ALA A 735 34.62 -10.34 21.24
CA ALA A 735 33.59 -11.04 20.54
C ALA A 735 33.64 -10.74 19.01
N ARG A 736 33.75 -9.46 18.62
CA ARG A 736 33.91 -9.09 17.21
C ARG A 736 35.10 -9.79 16.58
N ARG A 737 36.25 -9.78 17.25
CA ARG A 737 37.48 -10.37 16.74
C ARG A 737 37.40 -11.88 16.56
N VAL A 738 36.79 -12.61 17.51
CA VAL A 738 36.63 -14.06 17.37
C VAL A 738 35.64 -14.43 16.28
N MET A 739 34.57 -13.62 16.07
CA MET A 739 33.62 -13.81 14.98
C MET A 739 34.30 -13.61 13.63
N PHE A 740 35.10 -12.58 13.48
CA PHE A 740 35.88 -12.36 12.25
C PHE A 740 36.87 -13.50 11.97
N ALA A 741 37.58 -13.97 12.99
CA ALA A 741 38.46 -15.12 12.84
C ALA A 741 37.69 -16.38 12.43
N SER A 742 36.55 -16.63 13.06
CA SER A 742 35.67 -17.78 12.72
C SER A 742 35.15 -17.71 11.30
N LEU A 743 34.72 -16.52 10.85
CA LEU A 743 34.25 -16.32 9.48
C LEU A 743 35.36 -16.55 8.44
N LEU A 744 36.55 -16.02 8.68
CA LEU A 744 37.71 -16.22 7.79
C LEU A 744 38.09 -17.69 7.62
N LEU A 745 37.89 -18.51 8.67
CA LEU A 745 38.14 -19.96 8.61
C LEU A 745 36.96 -20.77 8.08
N ALA A 746 35.82 -20.13 7.82
CA ALA A 746 34.62 -20.75 7.31
C ALA A 746 34.43 -20.63 5.79
N GLN A 747 35.53 -20.42 5.05
CA GLN A 747 35.50 -20.15 3.61
C GLN A 747 34.56 -19.00 3.28
N PRO A 748 34.95 -17.77 3.58
CA PRO A 748 34.08 -16.61 3.37
C PRO A 748 33.82 -16.37 1.89
N VAL A 749 32.61 -15.97 1.58
CA VAL A 749 32.11 -15.69 0.22
C VAL A 749 31.41 -14.35 0.16
N LEU A 750 31.43 -13.72 -1.01
CA LEU A 750 30.61 -12.55 -1.30
C LEU A 750 29.34 -12.98 -2.04
N GLN A 751 28.22 -12.44 -1.61
CA GLN A 751 26.94 -12.55 -2.28
C GLN A 751 26.64 -11.23 -2.96
N GLU A 752 26.39 -11.25 -4.26
CA GLU A 752 25.96 -10.08 -5.02
C GLU A 752 24.43 -10.09 -5.18
N PRO A 753 23.75 -8.93 -5.13
CA PRO A 753 22.33 -8.85 -5.41
C PRO A 753 22.08 -9.08 -6.89
N LEU A 754 21.03 -9.85 -7.19
CA LEU A 754 20.55 -10.10 -8.53
C LEU A 754 19.13 -9.55 -8.67
N PHE A 755 18.81 -9.03 -9.87
CA PHE A 755 17.45 -8.71 -10.21
C PHE A 755 16.71 -9.96 -10.71
N LEU A 756 15.54 -10.23 -10.17
CA LEU A 756 14.58 -11.11 -10.78
C LEU A 756 13.83 -10.33 -11.86
N VAL A 757 14.00 -10.73 -13.13
CA VAL A 757 13.35 -10.07 -14.26
C VAL A 757 12.24 -10.98 -14.78
N ASP A 758 11.02 -10.56 -14.65
CA ASP A 758 9.84 -11.20 -15.20
C ASP A 758 9.45 -10.52 -16.52
N ILE A 759 9.58 -11.26 -17.63
CA ILE A 759 9.27 -10.76 -18.97
C ILE A 759 7.96 -11.38 -19.43
N SER A 760 6.92 -10.57 -19.53
CA SER A 760 5.63 -11.00 -20.09
C SER A 760 5.54 -10.59 -21.55
N VAL A 761 5.43 -11.59 -22.44
CA VAL A 761 5.37 -11.37 -23.89
C VAL A 761 4.29 -12.24 -24.53
N PRO A 762 3.69 -11.81 -25.65
CA PRO A 762 2.87 -12.67 -26.47
C PRO A 762 3.65 -13.91 -26.95
N GLN A 763 2.94 -15.00 -27.17
CA GLN A 763 3.54 -16.28 -27.56
C GLN A 763 4.43 -16.17 -28.83
N ASP A 764 4.06 -15.32 -29.77
CA ASP A 764 4.79 -15.07 -31.02
C ASP A 764 6.13 -14.35 -30.79
N ALA A 765 6.27 -13.55 -29.72
CA ALA A 765 7.48 -12.81 -29.38
C ALA A 765 8.41 -13.58 -28.44
N MET A 766 7.97 -14.72 -27.91
CA MET A 766 8.72 -15.52 -26.92
C MET A 766 10.10 -15.98 -27.42
N GLY A 767 10.18 -16.37 -28.71
CA GLY A 767 11.44 -16.76 -29.34
C GLY A 767 12.47 -15.64 -29.38
N GLY A 768 12.05 -14.39 -29.58
CA GLY A 768 12.93 -13.23 -29.56
C GLY A 768 13.47 -12.85 -28.17
N CYS A 769 12.80 -13.28 -27.11
CA CYS A 769 13.27 -13.06 -25.73
C CYS A 769 14.36 -14.04 -25.30
N TYR A 770 14.45 -15.21 -25.93
CA TYR A 770 15.49 -16.21 -25.66
C TYR A 770 16.76 -16.01 -26.48
N GLY A 771 16.73 -15.21 -27.52
CA GLY A 771 17.87 -14.86 -28.37
C GLY A 771 18.56 -13.59 -27.96
#